data_16790fb8da03e7536df98e7815501442
#
_entry.id   16790fb8da03e7536df98e7815501442
#
_cell.length_a   1.000
_cell.length_b   1.000
_cell.length_c   1.000
_cell.angle_alpha   90.00
_cell.angle_beta   90.00
_cell.angle_gamma   90.00
#
_symmetry.space_group_name_H-M   'P 1'
#
loop_
_entity.id
_entity.type
_entity.pdbx_description
1 polymer ?
#
loop_
_entity_poly.entity_id
_entity_poly.type
_entity_poly.pdbx_seq_one_letter_code
_entity_poly.pdbx_strand_id
1 'polypeptide(L)'
;MYLTRWLMPPSVAKLSSKERNLPQSETSMSDPSVQSQLSNNEYCITKESCYQQLQQLNGNNETWSTDPSHQVRLNAAGKSVNAESLSRLLVTIVQQELSDCGLVLVYDASDLYSVVVKDLLMLLPNHPKQVVEVNGVDDLLDVLWVSTGCGGYLLLLDHTQPLLTFANTHHHTWDYHGRYVFVSQRVEQVEALVATRNGKKTEHILGVVKGGQEGEWRVYMNMLYWGEGVRPVTTWRHHRFTSHSQLFPDKLSDLQGAGLRVSTFELAPSIMYYRADNGTLLFRYGEDVAVVENLARALNFSLFFAEPADGEKWGRRDSEGQWTGMMGELLRGEADMGVANMYLVLRRVMLVDFTVPYSAEISCFMARVEPPLPRWQALAFPFHPWTWLAILVGLILSGPILFLLTAASGRCGGETTSLAGLSSSWTYTFGLHFREPQAVDPRMDTIRVFVVFLWLYTMILTVVYSTNLTAFLLVQKPPTSIQSIKDLYEARLKVAALGAVHSYALAASSDQYLQGLLDVYSVYDSKLAAFQDVLMGKAVFLQSTGFIDFHTTTQYTVRGVPSVRTMKECFSPYNVAMALQQHSPLKKVFDEVILRIQQSGILKQSVSDALRLASTTKEYGGGDGDGDGDGGDEAGQGVEEEEGVVVALNLDHMQGVFMVAGIGWFSALVFYAIEMCLFKLRKEDR
;
A
#
# COMPACT_ATOMS: atom_id res chain seq x y z
N MET A 1 8.45 39.98 6.71
CA MET A 1 9.58 40.62 6.03
C MET A 1 10.35 39.53 5.31
N TYR A 2 10.50 39.76 3.99
CA TYR A 2 11.19 38.94 2.97
C TYR A 2 10.51 37.69 2.42
N LEU A 3 9.80 37.98 1.34
CA LEU A 3 9.50 37.17 0.17
C LEU A 3 10.79 36.69 -0.55
N THR A 4 10.79 35.44 -1.06
CA THR A 4 11.42 35.16 -2.37
C THR A 4 10.67 34.01 -3.07
N ARG A 5 10.08 34.37 -4.13
CA ARG A 5 9.54 33.79 -5.34
C ARG A 5 10.59 32.92 -6.06
N TRP A 6 10.24 31.68 -6.48
CA TRP A 6 10.94 31.00 -7.58
C TRP A 6 9.95 30.56 -8.65
N LEU A 7 10.27 31.05 -9.84
CA LEU A 7 9.58 30.89 -11.10
C LEU A 7 9.81 29.50 -11.72
N MET A 8 8.77 28.99 -12.37
CA MET A 8 8.89 27.95 -13.41
C MET A 8 9.50 28.54 -14.69
N PRO A 9 10.17 27.73 -15.53
CA PRO A 9 10.25 28.00 -16.96
C PRO A 9 9.50 26.94 -17.79
N PRO A 10 8.95 27.35 -18.94
CA PRO A 10 8.37 26.43 -19.92
C PRO A 10 9.38 26.09 -21.01
N SER A 11 9.37 24.86 -21.52
CA SER A 11 9.90 24.61 -22.85
C SER A 11 9.19 23.44 -23.53
N VAL A 12 8.37 23.81 -24.48
CA VAL A 12 7.91 23.00 -25.58
C VAL A 12 9.07 22.86 -26.58
N ALA A 13 9.44 21.67 -26.95
CA ALA A 13 10.23 21.41 -28.14
C ALA A 13 9.64 20.23 -28.91
N LYS A 14 9.18 20.58 -30.12
CA LYS A 14 8.85 19.68 -31.21
C LYS A 14 10.05 18.78 -31.57
N LEU A 15 9.82 17.51 -31.83
CA LEU A 15 10.71 16.70 -32.66
C LEU A 15 9.91 15.83 -33.59
N SER A 16 10.22 16.03 -34.79
CA SER A 16 9.98 15.52 -36.12
C SER A 16 10.10 14.01 -36.27
N SER A 17 9.23 13.50 -37.13
CA SER A 17 9.22 12.19 -37.79
C SER A 17 10.58 11.71 -38.33
N LYS A 18 10.88 10.44 -38.08
CA LYS A 18 11.71 9.64 -39.00
C LYS A 18 11.32 8.17 -38.91
N GLU A 19 10.84 7.68 -40.04
CA GLU A 19 10.63 6.28 -40.38
C GLU A 19 11.93 5.48 -40.31
N ARG A 20 11.85 4.24 -39.87
CA ARG A 20 12.69 3.15 -40.39
C ARG A 20 12.05 1.77 -40.16
N ASN A 21 11.81 1.16 -41.27
CA ASN A 21 11.58 -0.21 -41.69
C ASN A 21 11.91 -1.41 -40.76
N LEU A 22 10.97 -2.32 -40.85
CA LEU A 22 10.81 -3.75 -40.63
C LEU A 22 12.05 -4.67 -40.80
N PRO A 23 11.94 -5.95 -40.33
CA PRO A 23 11.43 -6.97 -41.25
C PRO A 23 10.35 -7.92 -40.66
N GLN A 24 9.49 -8.35 -41.62
CA GLN A 24 8.49 -9.40 -41.51
C GLN A 24 9.14 -10.78 -41.34
N SER A 25 8.50 -11.66 -40.55
CA SER A 25 8.51 -13.10 -40.81
C SER A 25 7.10 -13.65 -40.63
N GLU A 26 6.56 -14.15 -41.70
CA GLU A 26 5.33 -14.90 -41.85
C GLU A 26 5.40 -16.25 -41.14
N THR A 27 4.33 -16.63 -40.46
CA THR A 27 3.83 -18.00 -40.47
C THR A 27 2.33 -18.01 -40.30
N SER A 28 1.69 -18.51 -41.34
CA SER A 28 0.27 -18.75 -41.53
C SER A 28 -0.30 -19.79 -40.59
N MET A 29 -1.48 -19.50 -40.02
CA MET A 29 -2.51 -20.53 -39.81
C MET A 29 -3.90 -19.88 -39.91
N SER A 30 -4.62 -20.29 -40.93
CA SER A 30 -5.96 -19.90 -41.31
C SER A 30 -7.02 -20.61 -40.47
N ASP A 31 -7.93 -19.85 -39.86
CA ASP A 31 -9.27 -20.33 -39.55
C ASP A 31 -10.28 -19.16 -39.69
N PRO A 32 -11.26 -19.21 -40.61
CA PRO A 32 -12.07 -18.06 -40.99
C PRO A 32 -13.41 -17.93 -40.23
N SER A 33 -13.58 -18.49 -39.05
CA SER A 33 -14.88 -18.49 -38.34
C SER A 33 -15.02 -17.58 -37.13
N VAL A 34 -14.01 -16.74 -36.79
CA VAL A 34 -14.05 -15.85 -35.62
C VAL A 34 -14.05 -14.35 -35.99
N GLN A 35 -13.99 -14.00 -37.28
CA GLN A 35 -13.84 -12.61 -37.73
C GLN A 35 -15.14 -11.86 -38.08
N SER A 36 -16.32 -12.41 -37.76
CA SER A 36 -17.61 -11.77 -38.12
C SER A 36 -18.43 -11.22 -36.91
N GLN A 37 -17.87 -11.13 -35.72
CA GLN A 37 -18.60 -10.57 -34.56
C GLN A 37 -17.93 -9.38 -33.85
N LEU A 38 -16.92 -8.74 -34.46
CA LEU A 38 -16.22 -7.59 -33.84
C LEU A 38 -16.23 -6.32 -34.71
N SER A 39 -17.30 -6.06 -35.43
CA SER A 39 -17.45 -4.79 -36.13
C SER A 39 -18.91 -4.31 -36.10
N ASN A 40 -19.34 -3.74 -35.00
CA ASN A 40 -20.44 -2.77 -34.91
C ASN A 40 -20.68 -2.30 -33.46
N ASN A 41 -19.65 -1.71 -32.85
CA ASN A 41 -19.83 -0.87 -31.68
C ASN A 41 -18.98 0.41 -31.84
N GLU A 42 -19.39 1.27 -32.76
CA GLU A 42 -18.98 2.67 -32.76
C GLU A 42 -19.82 3.43 -31.75
N TYR A 43 -19.18 3.84 -30.69
CA TYR A 43 -19.76 4.69 -29.64
C TYR A 43 -20.08 6.08 -30.23
N CYS A 44 -21.31 6.56 -30.02
CA CYS A 44 -21.69 7.95 -30.31
C CYS A 44 -20.91 8.93 -29.47
N ILE A 45 -19.99 9.69 -30.05
CA ILE A 45 -19.11 10.64 -29.35
C ILE A 45 -19.70 12.07 -29.31
N THR A 46 -20.73 12.38 -30.11
CA THR A 46 -21.40 13.71 -30.09
C THR A 46 -22.89 13.61 -30.30
N LYS A 47 -23.65 14.60 -29.80
CA LYS A 47 -25.09 14.71 -29.91
C LYS A 47 -25.60 14.67 -31.40
N GLU A 48 -24.80 15.15 -32.34
CA GLU A 48 -25.15 15.18 -33.78
C GLU A 48 -25.00 13.80 -34.46
N SER A 49 -24.07 12.97 -34.01
CA SER A 49 -23.86 11.61 -34.51
C SER A 49 -25.03 10.67 -34.17
N CYS A 50 -25.60 10.82 -32.93
CA CYS A 50 -26.79 10.07 -32.55
C CYS A 50 -28.07 10.50 -33.32
N TYR A 51 -28.17 11.76 -33.67
CA TYR A 51 -29.34 12.26 -34.42
C TYR A 51 -29.38 11.73 -35.87
N GLN A 52 -28.24 11.56 -36.51
CA GLN A 52 -28.17 11.01 -37.87
C GLN A 52 -28.41 9.50 -37.91
N GLN A 53 -28.00 8.73 -36.89
CA GLN A 53 -28.33 7.29 -36.81
C GLN A 53 -29.80 7.04 -36.54
N LEU A 54 -30.47 7.90 -35.78
CA LEU A 54 -31.92 7.82 -35.55
C LEU A 54 -32.74 8.16 -36.78
N GLN A 55 -32.23 9.00 -37.67
CA GLN A 55 -32.91 9.28 -38.98
C GLN A 55 -32.75 8.15 -39.99
N GLN A 56 -31.68 7.34 -39.92
CA GLN A 56 -31.48 6.20 -40.80
C GLN A 56 -32.31 4.96 -40.43
N LEU A 57 -32.68 4.82 -39.13
CA LEU A 57 -33.54 3.72 -38.66
C LEU A 57 -35.04 3.96 -38.93
N ASN A 58 -35.45 5.21 -39.26
CA ASN A 58 -36.83 5.56 -39.61
C ASN A 58 -37.14 5.43 -41.11
N GLY A 59 -36.30 4.79 -41.91
CA GLY A 59 -36.35 4.71 -43.37
C GLY A 59 -37.20 3.60 -43.95
N ASN A 60 -38.05 2.91 -43.23
CA ASN A 60 -39.01 1.97 -43.81
C ASN A 60 -40.39 2.61 -43.87
N ASN A 61 -40.71 3.06 -45.06
CA ASN A 61 -41.97 3.60 -45.48
C ASN A 61 -43.13 2.63 -45.24
N GLU A 62 -43.92 2.87 -44.20
CA GLU A 62 -45.35 2.58 -44.26
C GLU A 62 -46.12 3.90 -44.45
N THR A 63 -46.73 4.04 -45.61
CA THR A 63 -47.59 5.17 -45.98
C THR A 63 -48.84 5.18 -45.11
N TRP A 64 -48.84 6.08 -44.10
CA TRP A 64 -50.02 6.35 -43.30
C TRP A 64 -51.03 7.13 -44.16
N SER A 65 -52.17 6.52 -44.41
CA SER A 65 -53.35 7.14 -45.00
C SER A 65 -53.83 8.31 -44.15
N THR A 66 -53.78 9.51 -44.71
CA THR A 66 -54.33 10.75 -44.11
C THR A 66 -55.82 10.88 -44.37
N ASP A 67 -56.64 10.00 -43.83
CA ASP A 67 -58.08 10.16 -43.84
C ASP A 67 -58.55 10.74 -42.50
N PRO A 68 -59.02 12.00 -42.44
CA PRO A 68 -59.44 12.66 -41.19
C PRO A 68 -60.64 11.98 -40.52
N SER A 69 -61.39 11.15 -41.23
CA SER A 69 -62.58 10.44 -40.70
C SER A 69 -62.20 9.24 -39.83
N HIS A 70 -60.98 8.69 -39.97
CA HIS A 70 -60.47 7.61 -39.12
C HIS A 70 -59.85 8.08 -37.81
N GLN A 71 -59.29 9.31 -37.78
CA GLN A 71 -58.73 9.92 -36.55
C GLN A 71 -59.82 10.29 -35.51
N VAL A 72 -61.04 10.61 -35.93
CA VAL A 72 -62.13 10.99 -35.05
C VAL A 72 -62.78 9.79 -34.32
N ARG A 73 -62.66 8.57 -34.92
CA ARG A 73 -63.22 7.34 -34.29
C ARG A 73 -62.28 6.65 -33.27
N LEU A 74 -61.00 6.92 -33.32
CA LEU A 74 -60.03 6.39 -32.33
C LEU A 74 -60.02 7.19 -31.04
N ASN A 75 -60.57 8.46 -31.03
CA ASN A 75 -60.63 9.29 -29.86
C ASN A 75 -61.90 9.08 -28.99
N ALA A 76 -62.81 8.18 -29.40
CA ALA A 76 -64.10 7.96 -28.69
C ALA A 76 -64.22 6.61 -27.96
N ALA A 77 -63.22 5.72 -28.02
CA ALA A 77 -63.15 4.51 -27.18
C ALA A 77 -62.42 4.83 -25.91
N GLY A 78 -63.19 5.03 -24.82
CA GLY A 78 -62.80 5.45 -23.47
C GLY A 78 -61.40 5.10 -23.02
N LYS A 79 -60.53 6.11 -22.93
CA LYS A 79 -59.31 5.98 -22.10
C LYS A 79 -59.78 5.60 -20.70
N SER A 80 -59.31 4.47 -20.21
CA SER A 80 -59.52 4.08 -18.82
C SER A 80 -59.03 5.23 -17.93
N VAL A 81 -59.85 5.66 -16.97
CA VAL A 81 -59.48 6.69 -15.96
C VAL A 81 -58.11 6.38 -15.33
N ASN A 82 -57.81 5.08 -15.19
CA ASN A 82 -56.53 4.61 -14.67
C ASN A 82 -55.37 4.92 -15.64
N ALA A 83 -55.52 4.75 -16.96
CA ALA A 83 -54.47 5.06 -17.94
C ALA A 83 -54.15 6.56 -17.96
N GLU A 84 -55.16 7.42 -18.00
CA GLU A 84 -54.95 8.86 -17.96
C GLU A 84 -54.32 9.34 -16.65
N SER A 85 -54.79 8.84 -15.51
CA SER A 85 -54.23 9.17 -14.20
C SER A 85 -52.77 8.72 -14.08
N LEU A 86 -52.42 7.51 -14.55
CA LEU A 86 -51.05 6.98 -14.55
C LEU A 86 -50.14 7.80 -15.46
N SER A 87 -50.56 8.09 -16.69
CA SER A 87 -49.79 8.91 -17.63
C SER A 87 -49.43 10.27 -17.02
N ARG A 88 -50.41 10.96 -16.40
CA ARG A 88 -50.18 12.26 -15.73
C ARG A 88 -49.27 12.14 -14.51
N LEU A 89 -49.39 11.06 -13.70
CA LEU A 89 -48.52 10.80 -12.59
C LEU A 89 -47.04 10.64 -13.07
N LEU A 90 -46.83 9.77 -14.06
CA LEU A 90 -45.48 9.51 -14.59
C LEU A 90 -44.87 10.76 -15.25
N VAL A 91 -45.66 11.55 -15.99
CA VAL A 91 -45.20 12.84 -16.53
C VAL A 91 -44.77 13.78 -15.40
N THR A 92 -45.56 13.86 -14.31
CA THR A 92 -45.22 14.70 -13.16
C THR A 92 -43.92 14.24 -12.48
N ILE A 93 -43.70 12.92 -12.28
CA ILE A 93 -42.47 12.38 -11.73
C ILE A 93 -41.29 12.71 -12.65
N VAL A 94 -41.44 12.52 -13.97
CA VAL A 94 -40.37 12.83 -14.94
C VAL A 94 -40.02 14.32 -14.92
N GLN A 95 -41.00 15.20 -14.93
CA GLN A 95 -40.77 16.64 -14.93
C GLN A 95 -40.14 17.16 -13.63
N GLN A 96 -40.51 16.59 -12.49
CA GLN A 96 -40.03 17.04 -11.18
C GLN A 96 -38.67 16.42 -10.79
N GLU A 97 -38.44 15.14 -11.09
CA GLU A 97 -37.32 14.36 -10.54
C GLU A 97 -36.36 13.82 -11.60
N LEU A 98 -36.80 13.71 -12.88
CA LEU A 98 -36.03 13.12 -13.96
C LEU A 98 -35.81 14.08 -15.13
N SER A 99 -35.94 15.39 -14.92
CA SER A 99 -35.83 16.40 -15.96
C SER A 99 -34.50 16.36 -16.73
N ASP A 100 -33.42 16.08 -16.02
CA ASP A 100 -32.06 16.05 -16.57
C ASP A 100 -31.59 14.63 -16.94
N CYS A 101 -32.45 13.61 -16.82
CA CYS A 101 -32.14 12.22 -17.05
C CYS A 101 -32.51 11.76 -18.45
N GLY A 102 -31.70 10.88 -19.04
CA GLY A 102 -32.11 10.09 -20.20
C GLY A 102 -33.16 9.08 -19.81
N LEU A 103 -34.35 9.09 -20.47
CA LEU A 103 -35.44 8.19 -20.12
C LEU A 103 -35.37 6.87 -20.90
N VAL A 104 -35.57 5.78 -20.21
CA VAL A 104 -35.75 4.45 -20.79
C VAL A 104 -37.11 3.92 -20.33
N LEU A 105 -38.00 3.67 -21.31
CA LEU A 105 -39.32 3.11 -21.10
C LEU A 105 -39.30 1.64 -21.46
N VAL A 106 -39.53 0.79 -20.47
CA VAL A 106 -39.59 -0.66 -20.61
C VAL A 106 -41.04 -1.07 -20.31
N TYR A 107 -41.74 -1.70 -21.25
CA TYR A 107 -43.14 -2.07 -21.09
C TYR A 107 -43.44 -3.44 -21.69
N ASP A 108 -44.47 -4.08 -21.17
CA ASP A 108 -45.05 -5.30 -21.77
C ASP A 108 -46.26 -4.94 -22.67
N ALA A 109 -46.67 -5.89 -23.51
CA ALA A 109 -47.76 -5.71 -24.51
C ALA A 109 -49.15 -5.58 -23.89
N SER A 110 -49.29 -5.18 -22.60
CA SER A 110 -50.60 -5.00 -22.00
C SER A 110 -51.31 -3.76 -22.58
N ASP A 111 -52.63 -3.84 -22.72
CA ASP A 111 -53.46 -2.76 -23.26
C ASP A 111 -53.29 -1.44 -22.47
N LEU A 112 -53.17 -1.54 -21.15
CA LEU A 112 -53.02 -0.37 -20.25
C LEU A 112 -51.68 0.34 -20.54
N TYR A 113 -50.56 -0.37 -20.53
CA TYR A 113 -49.26 0.20 -20.66
C TYR A 113 -48.94 0.68 -22.07
N SER A 114 -49.45 0.01 -23.10
CA SER A 114 -49.34 0.47 -24.49
C SER A 114 -49.99 1.86 -24.69
N VAL A 115 -51.14 2.14 -24.02
CA VAL A 115 -51.78 3.44 -24.03
C VAL A 115 -50.96 4.49 -23.26
N VAL A 116 -50.48 4.11 -22.06
CA VAL A 116 -49.66 5.02 -21.21
C VAL A 116 -48.36 5.41 -21.93
N VAL A 117 -47.66 4.46 -22.57
CA VAL A 117 -46.44 4.75 -23.33
C VAL A 117 -46.71 5.73 -24.48
N LYS A 118 -47.80 5.54 -25.24
CA LYS A 118 -48.18 6.50 -26.29
C LYS A 118 -48.45 7.90 -25.73
N ASP A 119 -49.14 8.01 -24.59
CA ASP A 119 -49.36 9.29 -23.91
C ASP A 119 -48.08 9.94 -23.45
N LEU A 120 -47.14 9.16 -22.85
CA LEU A 120 -45.83 9.67 -22.43
C LEU A 120 -44.97 10.16 -23.60
N LEU A 121 -45.03 9.48 -24.75
CA LEU A 121 -44.35 9.94 -25.96
C LEU A 121 -44.88 11.27 -26.47
N MET A 122 -46.21 11.51 -26.35
CA MET A 122 -46.82 12.75 -26.76
C MET A 122 -46.63 13.90 -25.73
N LEU A 123 -46.67 13.60 -24.43
CA LEU A 123 -46.55 14.58 -23.36
C LEU A 123 -45.14 15.02 -23.04
N LEU A 124 -44.14 14.22 -23.41
CA LEU A 124 -42.72 14.46 -23.17
C LEU A 124 -41.90 14.51 -24.47
N PRO A 125 -42.18 15.39 -25.46
CA PRO A 125 -41.57 15.38 -26.79
C PRO A 125 -40.06 15.67 -26.74
N ASN A 126 -39.62 16.48 -25.78
CA ASN A 126 -38.22 16.98 -25.73
C ASN A 126 -37.28 16.13 -24.89
N HIS A 127 -37.78 15.07 -24.23
CA HIS A 127 -36.91 14.18 -23.48
C HIS A 127 -36.26 13.13 -24.39
N PRO A 128 -34.93 12.92 -24.31
CA PRO A 128 -34.28 11.79 -24.95
C PRO A 128 -34.82 10.50 -24.35
N LYS A 129 -35.26 9.54 -25.16
CA LYS A 129 -35.88 8.32 -24.68
C LYS A 129 -35.61 7.14 -25.58
N GLN A 130 -35.40 6.00 -24.93
CA GLN A 130 -35.45 4.68 -25.54
C GLN A 130 -36.76 4.03 -25.12
N VAL A 131 -37.41 3.30 -26.03
CA VAL A 131 -38.64 2.56 -25.74
C VAL A 131 -38.40 1.12 -26.14
N VAL A 132 -38.60 0.19 -25.21
CA VAL A 132 -38.36 -1.24 -25.40
C VAL A 132 -39.62 -2.00 -24.93
N GLU A 133 -40.18 -2.80 -25.84
CA GLU A 133 -41.22 -3.77 -25.53
C GLU A 133 -40.59 -5.10 -25.12
N VAL A 134 -41.02 -5.63 -23.99
CA VAL A 134 -40.41 -6.81 -23.36
C VAL A 134 -41.38 -7.96 -23.31
N ASN A 135 -41.02 -9.08 -23.93
CA ASN A 135 -41.74 -10.35 -23.86
C ASN A 135 -40.93 -11.41 -23.10
N GLY A 136 -39.60 -11.24 -22.98
CA GLY A 136 -38.68 -12.17 -22.31
C GLY A 136 -37.51 -11.50 -21.62
N VAL A 137 -36.63 -12.32 -21.03
CA VAL A 137 -35.41 -11.82 -20.37
C VAL A 137 -34.41 -11.27 -21.39
N ASP A 138 -34.35 -11.85 -22.58
CA ASP A 138 -33.39 -11.47 -23.63
C ASP A 138 -33.66 -10.05 -24.15
N ASP A 139 -34.93 -9.64 -24.23
CA ASP A 139 -35.31 -8.29 -24.67
C ASP A 139 -34.79 -7.20 -23.71
N LEU A 140 -34.56 -7.57 -22.42
CA LEU A 140 -33.96 -6.66 -21.43
C LEU A 140 -32.47 -6.41 -21.65
N LEU A 141 -31.78 -7.24 -22.44
CA LEU A 141 -30.40 -7.00 -22.84
C LEU A 141 -30.26 -5.86 -23.85
N ASP A 142 -31.31 -5.58 -24.63
CA ASP A 142 -31.34 -4.48 -25.60
C ASP A 142 -31.61 -3.12 -24.94
N VAL A 143 -31.93 -3.11 -23.64
CA VAL A 143 -32.16 -1.91 -22.85
C VAL A 143 -30.83 -1.24 -22.51
N LEU A 144 -30.75 0.05 -22.70
CA LEU A 144 -29.59 0.87 -22.34
C LEU A 144 -29.58 1.13 -20.81
N TRP A 145 -29.06 0.16 -20.03
CA TRP A 145 -29.02 0.22 -18.56
C TRP A 145 -27.94 1.15 -18.00
N VAL A 146 -26.89 1.43 -18.75
CA VAL A 146 -25.77 2.26 -18.31
C VAL A 146 -25.82 3.59 -19.05
N SER A 147 -25.95 4.68 -18.31
CA SER A 147 -25.91 6.02 -18.86
C SER A 147 -24.64 6.76 -18.41
N THR A 148 -24.09 7.60 -19.28
CA THR A 148 -22.95 8.48 -18.95
C THR A 148 -23.34 9.65 -18.04
N GLY A 149 -24.60 9.69 -17.59
CA GLY A 149 -25.16 10.73 -16.74
C GLY A 149 -26.27 10.17 -15.86
N CYS A 150 -27.39 10.89 -15.73
CA CYS A 150 -28.56 10.40 -15.02
C CYS A 150 -29.39 9.47 -15.93
N GLY A 151 -29.61 8.22 -15.50
CA GLY A 151 -30.54 7.26 -16.12
C GLY A 151 -31.88 7.26 -15.39
N GLY A 152 -33.00 7.48 -16.10
CA GLY A 152 -34.35 7.35 -15.59
C GLY A 152 -35.08 6.18 -16.24
N TYR A 153 -35.47 5.17 -15.48
CA TYR A 153 -36.06 3.93 -15.97
C TYR A 153 -37.52 3.82 -15.54
N LEU A 154 -38.43 3.83 -16.51
CA LEU A 154 -39.85 3.61 -16.30
C LEU A 154 -40.18 2.17 -16.69
N LEU A 155 -40.45 1.33 -15.69
CA LEU A 155 -40.71 -0.09 -15.85
C LEU A 155 -42.24 -0.34 -15.70
N LEU A 156 -42.93 -0.62 -16.82
CA LEU A 156 -44.37 -0.82 -16.92
C LEU A 156 -44.65 -2.29 -17.28
N LEU A 157 -44.60 -3.17 -16.29
CA LEU A 157 -44.65 -4.59 -16.50
C LEU A 157 -45.72 -5.28 -15.63
N ASP A 158 -46.73 -5.90 -16.26
CA ASP A 158 -47.68 -6.78 -15.58
C ASP A 158 -47.02 -8.15 -15.27
N HIS A 159 -46.19 -8.64 -16.21
CA HIS A 159 -45.38 -9.84 -16.06
C HIS A 159 -44.01 -9.50 -15.52
N THR A 160 -43.84 -9.54 -14.19
CA THR A 160 -42.63 -9.10 -13.51
C THR A 160 -41.48 -10.13 -13.53
N GLN A 161 -41.76 -11.40 -13.85
CA GLN A 161 -40.81 -12.50 -13.76
C GLN A 161 -39.54 -12.31 -14.63
N PRO A 162 -39.62 -11.84 -15.89
CA PRO A 162 -38.43 -11.55 -16.68
C PRO A 162 -37.51 -10.52 -16.00
N LEU A 163 -38.08 -9.43 -15.50
CA LEU A 163 -37.34 -8.38 -14.78
C LEU A 163 -36.65 -8.90 -13.51
N LEU A 164 -37.36 -9.70 -12.70
CA LEU A 164 -36.83 -10.27 -11.48
C LEU A 164 -35.68 -11.26 -11.78
N THR A 165 -35.80 -12.05 -12.82
CA THR A 165 -34.73 -12.96 -13.28
C THR A 165 -33.52 -12.14 -13.77
N PHE A 166 -33.75 -11.10 -14.59
CA PHE A 166 -32.71 -10.22 -15.06
C PHE A 166 -31.98 -9.51 -13.92
N ALA A 167 -32.71 -8.95 -12.97
CA ALA A 167 -32.17 -8.28 -11.79
C ALA A 167 -31.37 -9.19 -10.83
N ASN A 168 -31.55 -10.52 -10.93
CA ASN A 168 -30.76 -11.49 -10.17
C ASN A 168 -29.52 -12.00 -10.93
N THR A 169 -29.57 -12.07 -12.27
CA THR A 169 -28.55 -12.74 -13.08
C THR A 169 -27.60 -11.77 -13.80
N HIS A 170 -28.10 -10.64 -14.28
CA HIS A 170 -27.35 -9.70 -15.13
C HIS A 170 -26.83 -8.49 -14.33
N HIS A 171 -25.87 -8.73 -13.44
CA HIS A 171 -25.33 -7.69 -12.56
C HIS A 171 -24.35 -6.70 -13.27
N HIS A 172 -23.74 -7.09 -14.39
CA HIS A 172 -22.80 -6.21 -15.11
C HIS A 172 -23.50 -5.20 -16.02
N THR A 173 -24.75 -5.46 -16.42
CA THR A 173 -25.51 -4.59 -17.31
C THR A 173 -26.47 -3.66 -16.58
N TRP A 174 -26.74 -3.89 -15.30
CA TRP A 174 -27.66 -3.10 -14.48
C TRP A 174 -27.05 -1.75 -14.10
N ASP A 175 -27.85 -0.67 -14.21
CA ASP A 175 -27.45 0.66 -13.75
C ASP A 175 -27.78 0.84 -12.25
N TYR A 176 -26.80 0.71 -11.37
CA TYR A 176 -26.98 0.83 -9.91
C TYR A 176 -27.23 2.26 -9.45
N HIS A 177 -26.90 3.26 -10.27
CA HIS A 177 -27.09 4.70 -9.97
C HIS A 177 -28.32 5.29 -10.64
N GLY A 178 -29.04 4.49 -11.44
CA GLY A 178 -30.25 4.88 -12.11
C GLY A 178 -31.40 5.12 -11.17
N ARG A 179 -32.36 5.96 -11.61
CA ARG A 179 -33.61 6.21 -10.92
C ARG A 179 -34.71 5.38 -11.57
N TYR A 180 -35.21 4.41 -10.83
CA TYR A 180 -36.20 3.46 -11.30
C TYR A 180 -37.60 3.81 -10.82
N VAL A 181 -38.57 3.84 -11.72
CA VAL A 181 -40.01 3.95 -11.41
C VAL A 181 -40.67 2.65 -11.92
N PHE A 182 -40.99 1.76 -11.03
CA PHE A 182 -41.62 0.49 -11.33
C PHE A 182 -43.13 0.53 -11.08
N VAL A 183 -43.94 0.39 -12.12
CA VAL A 183 -45.40 0.34 -12.02
C VAL A 183 -45.83 -1.11 -11.87
N SER A 184 -46.69 -1.36 -10.88
CA SER A 184 -47.09 -2.71 -10.51
C SER A 184 -48.56 -2.72 -9.99
N GLN A 185 -49.17 -3.91 -10.08
CA GLN A 185 -50.54 -4.10 -9.53
C GLN A 185 -50.52 -4.32 -8.01
N ARG A 186 -49.42 -4.83 -7.44
CA ARG A 186 -49.33 -5.19 -6.03
C ARG A 186 -47.96 -4.79 -5.45
N VAL A 187 -47.97 -4.44 -4.17
CA VAL A 187 -46.74 -4.00 -3.46
C VAL A 187 -45.69 -5.14 -3.33
N GLU A 188 -46.17 -6.38 -3.21
CA GLU A 188 -45.26 -7.55 -3.10
C GLU A 188 -44.35 -7.73 -4.33
N GLN A 189 -44.78 -7.24 -5.52
CA GLN A 189 -43.95 -7.23 -6.72
C GLN A 189 -42.82 -6.22 -6.64
N VAL A 190 -43.09 -5.06 -6.01
CA VAL A 190 -42.05 -4.03 -5.75
C VAL A 190 -41.06 -4.54 -4.71
N GLU A 191 -41.55 -5.17 -3.65
CA GLU A 191 -40.71 -5.79 -2.63
C GLU A 191 -39.82 -6.90 -3.23
N ALA A 192 -40.38 -7.73 -4.12
CA ALA A 192 -39.62 -8.76 -4.82
C ALA A 192 -38.49 -8.17 -5.67
N LEU A 193 -38.72 -7.05 -6.36
CA LEU A 193 -37.67 -6.35 -7.14
C LEU A 193 -36.58 -5.81 -6.22
N VAL A 194 -36.95 -5.14 -5.14
CA VAL A 194 -36.00 -4.59 -4.16
C VAL A 194 -35.20 -5.71 -3.47
N ALA A 195 -35.79 -6.88 -3.27
CA ALA A 195 -35.14 -8.05 -2.67
C ALA A 195 -34.13 -8.76 -3.61
N THR A 196 -34.14 -8.47 -4.93
CA THR A 196 -33.20 -9.05 -5.88
C THR A 196 -31.75 -8.65 -5.58
N ARG A 197 -30.78 -9.39 -6.16
CA ARG A 197 -29.35 -9.08 -6.00
C ARG A 197 -29.01 -7.63 -6.39
N ASN A 198 -29.52 -7.17 -7.53
CA ASN A 198 -29.25 -5.81 -8.01
C ASN A 198 -30.14 -4.77 -7.30
N GLY A 199 -31.41 -5.10 -7.01
CA GLY A 199 -32.33 -4.21 -6.30
C GLY A 199 -31.83 -3.80 -4.91
N LYS A 200 -31.21 -4.72 -4.15
CA LYS A 200 -30.59 -4.42 -2.84
C LYS A 200 -29.45 -3.43 -2.89
N LYS A 201 -28.84 -3.21 -4.07
CA LYS A 201 -27.71 -2.32 -4.28
C LYS A 201 -28.10 -1.05 -5.03
N THR A 202 -29.34 -0.95 -5.49
CA THR A 202 -29.86 0.22 -6.22
C THR A 202 -30.41 1.24 -5.25
N GLU A 203 -29.87 2.45 -5.29
CA GLU A 203 -30.27 3.52 -4.35
C GLU A 203 -31.70 3.98 -4.55
N HIS A 204 -32.16 4.15 -5.79
CA HIS A 204 -33.38 4.83 -6.14
C HIS A 204 -34.37 3.93 -6.87
N ILE A 205 -35.24 3.25 -6.13
CA ILE A 205 -36.38 2.49 -6.68
C ILE A 205 -37.68 3.04 -6.10
N LEU A 206 -38.55 3.53 -6.98
CA LEU A 206 -39.96 3.89 -6.66
C LEU A 206 -40.89 2.81 -7.19
N GLY A 207 -41.76 2.30 -6.35
CA GLY A 207 -42.88 1.48 -6.73
C GLY A 207 -44.14 2.29 -6.86
N VAL A 208 -44.81 2.24 -8.01
CA VAL A 208 -46.13 2.87 -8.23
C VAL A 208 -47.15 1.75 -8.27
N VAL A 209 -47.97 1.65 -7.22
CA VAL A 209 -48.94 0.57 -7.04
C VAL A 209 -50.37 1.13 -7.13
N LYS A 210 -51.23 0.39 -7.83
CA LYS A 210 -52.66 0.76 -7.97
C LYS A 210 -53.35 0.82 -6.60
N GLY A 211 -54.05 1.94 -6.32
CA GLY A 211 -54.82 2.12 -5.11
C GLY A 211 -56.18 1.45 -5.14
N GLY A 212 -56.93 1.63 -4.06
CA GLY A 212 -58.29 1.05 -3.95
C GLY A 212 -59.39 1.75 -4.75
N GLN A 213 -59.15 2.99 -5.20
CA GLN A 213 -60.11 3.78 -5.99
C GLN A 213 -59.60 3.91 -7.45
N GLU A 214 -60.54 4.14 -8.38
CA GLU A 214 -60.20 4.41 -9.76
C GLU A 214 -59.35 5.68 -9.90
N GLY A 215 -58.24 5.61 -10.64
CA GLY A 215 -57.32 6.72 -10.77
C GLY A 215 -56.44 7.04 -9.57
N GLU A 216 -56.50 6.21 -8.53
CA GLU A 216 -55.59 6.30 -7.35
C GLU A 216 -54.36 5.46 -7.52
N TRP A 217 -53.15 6.04 -7.21
CA TRP A 217 -51.86 5.35 -7.22
C TRP A 217 -51.10 5.65 -5.94
N ARG A 218 -50.57 4.62 -5.30
CA ARG A 218 -49.72 4.74 -4.10
C ARG A 218 -48.27 4.61 -4.51
N VAL A 219 -47.45 5.53 -4.03
CA VAL A 219 -46.02 5.56 -4.34
C VAL A 219 -45.24 5.06 -3.14
N TYR A 220 -44.40 4.07 -3.38
CA TYR A 220 -43.51 3.43 -2.41
C TYR A 220 -42.07 3.70 -2.80
N MET A 221 -41.17 3.82 -1.83
CA MET A 221 -39.72 3.85 -2.07
C MET A 221 -39.04 2.66 -1.40
N ASN A 222 -37.92 2.20 -1.97
CA ASN A 222 -37.05 1.24 -1.31
C ASN A 222 -36.35 1.90 -0.12
N MET A 223 -36.17 1.15 0.97
CA MET A 223 -35.56 1.67 2.19
C MET A 223 -34.05 1.59 2.18
N LEU A 224 -33.44 0.68 1.41
CA LEU A 224 -32.01 0.42 1.34
C LEU A 224 -31.45 0.18 2.75
N TYR A 225 -30.64 1.11 3.29
CA TYR A 225 -30.08 1.04 4.65
C TYR A 225 -31.02 1.61 5.72
N TRP A 226 -32.08 2.35 5.35
CA TRP A 226 -33.01 2.96 6.31
C TRP A 226 -34.03 2.00 6.91
N GLY A 227 -34.02 0.72 6.47
CA GLY A 227 -34.91 -0.32 6.92
C GLY A 227 -35.09 -1.44 5.91
N GLU A 228 -36.03 -2.32 6.16
CA GLU A 228 -36.32 -3.44 5.27
C GLU A 228 -37.43 -3.12 4.27
N GLY A 229 -37.32 -3.67 3.05
CA GLY A 229 -38.35 -3.63 2.02
C GLY A 229 -38.65 -2.25 1.46
N VAL A 230 -39.93 -1.90 1.39
CA VAL A 230 -40.42 -0.66 0.81
C VAL A 230 -41.36 0.08 1.78
N ARG A 231 -41.38 1.43 1.68
CA ARG A 231 -42.25 2.29 2.49
C ARG A 231 -43.11 3.17 1.62
N PRO A 232 -44.44 3.37 1.97
CA PRO A 232 -45.28 4.34 1.29
C PRO A 232 -44.79 5.77 1.55
N VAL A 233 -44.65 6.55 0.47
CA VAL A 233 -44.20 7.95 0.50
C VAL A 233 -45.34 8.91 0.35
N THR A 234 -46.17 8.70 -0.67
CA THR A 234 -47.27 9.58 -1.03
C THR A 234 -48.35 8.83 -1.82
N THR A 235 -49.51 9.46 -1.98
CA THR A 235 -50.59 8.90 -2.82
C THR A 235 -50.95 9.93 -3.89
N TRP A 236 -51.16 9.47 -5.12
CA TRP A 236 -51.64 10.26 -6.24
C TRP A 236 -53.15 10.13 -6.37
N ARG A 237 -53.86 11.26 -6.25
CA ARG A 237 -55.30 11.35 -6.43
C ARG A 237 -55.69 12.67 -7.10
N HIS A 238 -56.71 12.65 -7.94
CA HIS A 238 -57.17 13.87 -8.63
C HIS A 238 -56.05 14.65 -9.31
N HIS A 239 -55.13 13.94 -9.98
CA HIS A 239 -54.00 14.49 -10.72
C HIS A 239 -52.99 15.30 -9.88
N ARG A 240 -52.86 14.99 -8.59
CA ARG A 240 -51.87 15.62 -7.68
C ARG A 240 -51.43 14.65 -6.58
N PHE A 241 -50.26 14.88 -6.06
CA PHE A 241 -49.76 14.21 -4.85
C PHE A 241 -50.53 14.73 -3.61
N THR A 242 -50.85 13.83 -2.70
CA THR A 242 -51.53 14.17 -1.43
C THR A 242 -50.59 14.81 -0.43
N SER A 243 -49.28 14.53 -0.50
CA SER A 243 -48.25 15.12 0.34
C SER A 243 -47.06 15.54 -0.51
N HIS A 244 -46.40 16.64 -0.16
CA HIS A 244 -45.12 17.03 -0.71
C HIS A 244 -44.05 16.21 -0.02
N SER A 245 -43.51 15.20 -0.70
CA SER A 245 -42.41 14.38 -0.23
C SER A 245 -41.39 14.26 -1.36
N GLN A 246 -40.12 14.33 -1.01
CA GLN A 246 -39.04 14.05 -1.96
C GLN A 246 -39.13 12.58 -2.38
N LEU A 247 -39.23 12.28 -3.67
CA LEU A 247 -39.45 10.94 -4.16
C LEU A 247 -38.12 10.15 -4.21
N PHE A 248 -37.00 10.82 -4.48
CA PHE A 248 -35.67 10.25 -4.50
C PHE A 248 -34.74 10.96 -3.49
N PRO A 249 -34.95 10.74 -2.17
CA PRO A 249 -34.06 11.31 -1.17
C PRO A 249 -32.69 10.70 -1.24
N ASP A 250 -31.64 11.42 -0.87
CA ASP A 250 -30.31 10.91 -0.64
C ASP A 250 -30.34 10.02 0.62
N LYS A 251 -30.14 8.71 0.43
CA LYS A 251 -30.18 7.70 1.49
C LYS A 251 -28.80 7.31 1.99
N LEU A 252 -27.74 7.82 1.35
CA LEU A 252 -26.38 7.41 1.61
C LEU A 252 -25.59 8.41 2.45
N SER A 253 -26.02 9.68 2.49
CA SER A 253 -25.41 10.71 3.33
C SER A 253 -25.66 10.51 4.83
N ASP A 254 -26.77 9.88 5.21
CA ASP A 254 -27.10 9.46 6.58
C ASP A 254 -27.75 8.08 6.55
N LEU A 255 -27.07 7.07 7.08
CA LEU A 255 -27.54 5.68 7.08
C LEU A 255 -28.49 5.37 8.26
N GLN A 256 -28.89 6.39 9.05
CA GLN A 256 -29.89 6.29 10.13
C GLN A 256 -29.62 5.17 11.14
N GLY A 257 -28.35 4.91 11.47
CA GLY A 257 -27.95 3.89 12.45
C GLY A 257 -27.90 2.46 11.90
N ALA A 258 -27.95 2.28 10.56
CA ALA A 258 -27.88 0.97 9.93
C ALA A 258 -26.67 0.16 10.45
N GLY A 259 -26.85 -1.13 10.63
CA GLY A 259 -25.76 -2.03 11.04
C GLY A 259 -25.00 -2.58 9.86
N LEU A 260 -23.70 -2.26 9.73
CA LEU A 260 -22.85 -2.78 8.68
C LEU A 260 -21.87 -3.84 9.22
N ARG A 261 -21.74 -4.96 8.53
CA ARG A 261 -20.83 -6.05 8.89
C ARG A 261 -19.46 -5.84 8.30
N VAL A 262 -18.45 -5.76 9.20
CA VAL A 262 -17.04 -5.52 8.87
C VAL A 262 -16.28 -6.81 9.07
N SER A 263 -15.86 -7.45 7.98
CA SER A 263 -14.94 -8.59 8.03
C SER A 263 -13.52 -8.09 8.26
N THR A 264 -12.87 -8.59 9.31
CA THR A 264 -11.55 -8.14 9.75
C THR A 264 -10.86 -9.19 10.62
N PHE A 265 -9.56 -9.01 10.90
CA PHE A 265 -8.79 -9.84 11.83
C PHE A 265 -7.62 -9.04 12.38
N GLU A 266 -7.02 -9.53 13.47
CA GLU A 266 -5.89 -8.86 14.12
C GLU A 266 -4.65 -8.83 13.23
N LEU A 267 -4.21 -7.62 12.86
CA LEU A 267 -3.04 -7.34 12.04
C LEU A 267 -2.43 -5.98 12.42
N ALA A 268 -1.44 -6.00 13.30
CA ALA A 268 -0.74 -4.77 13.69
C ALA A 268 0.10 -4.18 12.53
N PRO A 269 0.20 -2.84 12.41
CA PRO A 269 -0.44 -1.80 13.20
C PRO A 269 -1.85 -1.41 12.72
N SER A 270 -2.34 -2.01 11.63
CA SER A 270 -3.60 -1.61 10.98
C SER A 270 -4.81 -1.91 11.86
N ILE A 271 -4.83 -3.11 12.47
CA ILE A 271 -5.89 -3.54 13.39
C ILE A 271 -5.27 -4.25 14.59
N MET A 272 -5.48 -3.71 15.76
CA MET A 272 -5.00 -4.26 17.01
C MET A 272 -6.14 -4.44 18.01
N TYR A 273 -6.02 -5.45 18.85
CA TYR A 273 -7.02 -5.82 19.85
C TYR A 273 -6.51 -5.49 21.23
N TYR A 274 -7.25 -4.67 21.95
CA TYR A 274 -7.02 -4.45 23.36
C TYR A 274 -7.87 -5.43 24.17
N ARG A 275 -7.20 -6.32 24.89
CA ARG A 275 -7.85 -7.36 25.70
C ARG A 275 -7.67 -7.07 27.19
N ALA A 276 -8.69 -7.40 27.99
CA ALA A 276 -8.57 -7.40 29.44
C ALA A 276 -7.73 -8.60 29.90
N ASP A 277 -7.31 -8.61 31.18
CA ASP A 277 -6.51 -9.68 31.79
C ASP A 277 -7.17 -11.07 31.69
N ASN A 278 -8.49 -11.12 31.61
CA ASN A 278 -9.27 -12.35 31.40
C ASN A 278 -9.34 -12.79 29.93
N GLY A 279 -8.65 -12.12 29.01
CA GLY A 279 -8.62 -12.42 27.59
C GLY A 279 -9.82 -11.87 26.80
N THR A 280 -10.80 -11.22 27.43
CA THR A 280 -11.95 -10.63 26.72
C THR A 280 -11.53 -9.40 25.93
N LEU A 281 -11.99 -9.29 24.69
CA LEU A 281 -11.76 -8.15 23.81
C LEU A 281 -12.55 -6.94 24.35
N LEU A 282 -11.86 -5.86 24.71
CA LEU A 282 -12.47 -4.61 25.17
C LEU A 282 -12.76 -3.68 24.00
N PHE A 283 -11.76 -3.40 23.16
CA PHE A 283 -11.92 -2.58 21.96
C PHE A 283 -10.85 -2.91 20.91
N ARG A 284 -11.08 -2.42 19.71
CA ARG A 284 -10.13 -2.48 18.58
C ARG A 284 -9.55 -1.11 18.33
N TYR A 285 -8.31 -1.05 17.85
CA TYR A 285 -7.65 0.19 17.50
C TYR A 285 -6.65 -0.03 16.36
N GLY A 286 -6.15 1.04 15.75
CA GLY A 286 -5.24 0.98 14.60
C GLY A 286 -5.72 1.87 13.46
N GLU A 287 -4.93 1.94 12.38
CA GLU A 287 -5.20 2.82 11.25
C GLU A 287 -6.55 2.49 10.58
N ASP A 288 -6.77 1.23 10.24
CA ASP A 288 -7.98 0.77 9.55
C ASP A 288 -9.23 0.96 10.42
N VAL A 289 -9.11 0.69 11.72
CA VAL A 289 -10.21 0.91 12.68
C VAL A 289 -10.58 2.38 12.75
N ALA A 290 -9.58 3.28 12.78
CA ALA A 290 -9.83 4.71 12.80
C ALA A 290 -10.54 5.20 11.52
N VAL A 291 -10.19 4.67 10.34
CA VAL A 291 -10.91 4.98 9.10
C VAL A 291 -12.37 4.59 9.20
N VAL A 292 -12.65 3.33 9.58
CA VAL A 292 -14.03 2.79 9.65
C VAL A 292 -14.86 3.50 10.70
N GLU A 293 -14.30 3.81 11.89
CA GLU A 293 -15.01 4.55 12.94
C GLU A 293 -15.32 5.99 12.53
N ASN A 294 -14.42 6.67 11.82
CA ASN A 294 -14.68 8.00 11.32
C ASN A 294 -15.76 7.98 10.22
N LEU A 295 -15.77 6.97 9.35
CA LEU A 295 -16.85 6.73 8.39
C LEU A 295 -18.18 6.52 9.11
N ALA A 296 -18.21 5.66 10.14
CA ALA A 296 -19.41 5.37 10.91
C ALA A 296 -20.00 6.63 11.58
N ARG A 297 -19.13 7.48 12.14
CA ARG A 297 -19.56 8.78 12.73
C ARG A 297 -20.06 9.76 11.67
N ALA A 298 -19.39 9.84 10.51
CA ALA A 298 -19.73 10.79 9.46
C ALA A 298 -21.05 10.44 8.75
N LEU A 299 -21.34 9.15 8.56
CA LEU A 299 -22.49 8.64 7.81
C LEU A 299 -23.55 8.00 8.71
N ASN A 300 -23.39 8.10 10.04
CA ASN A 300 -24.34 7.63 11.05
C ASN A 300 -24.73 6.16 10.86
N PHE A 301 -23.76 5.24 10.99
CA PHE A 301 -24.00 3.79 10.98
C PHE A 301 -23.29 3.07 12.12
N SER A 302 -23.74 1.86 12.44
CA SER A 302 -23.19 1.00 13.49
C SER A 302 -22.28 -0.08 12.91
N LEU A 303 -21.18 -0.42 13.61
CA LEU A 303 -20.17 -1.36 13.17
C LEU A 303 -20.33 -2.72 13.86
N PHE A 304 -20.42 -3.79 13.07
CA PHE A 304 -20.39 -5.17 13.54
C PHE A 304 -19.15 -5.87 13.00
N PHE A 305 -18.10 -5.86 13.80
CA PHE A 305 -16.84 -6.50 13.44
C PHE A 305 -16.93 -8.02 13.64
N ALA A 306 -16.54 -8.78 12.63
CA ALA A 306 -16.43 -10.23 12.68
C ALA A 306 -15.12 -10.70 12.03
N GLU A 307 -14.54 -11.78 12.53
CA GLU A 307 -13.45 -12.46 11.87
C GLU A 307 -14.03 -13.48 10.85
N PRO A 308 -13.31 -13.74 9.72
CA PRO A 308 -13.76 -14.74 8.77
C PRO A 308 -13.99 -16.10 9.42
N ALA A 309 -15.18 -16.66 9.19
CA ALA A 309 -15.65 -17.88 9.86
C ALA A 309 -14.79 -19.12 9.58
N ASP A 310 -14.12 -19.15 8.43
CA ASP A 310 -13.23 -20.25 8.01
C ASP A 310 -11.78 -20.12 8.55
N GLY A 311 -11.47 -19.05 9.31
CA GLY A 311 -10.13 -18.78 9.83
C GLY A 311 -9.10 -18.34 8.79
N GLU A 312 -9.47 -18.30 7.52
CA GLU A 312 -8.63 -17.81 6.42
C GLU A 312 -8.69 -16.28 6.37
N LYS A 313 -7.62 -15.61 6.66
CA LYS A 313 -7.50 -14.13 6.81
C LYS A 313 -8.07 -13.36 5.61
N TRP A 314 -7.20 -12.96 4.67
CA TRP A 314 -7.64 -12.29 3.45
C TRP A 314 -8.39 -13.21 2.48
N GLY A 315 -8.16 -14.52 2.59
CA GLY A 315 -8.72 -15.53 1.73
C GLY A 315 -7.83 -15.93 0.55
N ARG A 316 -8.09 -17.12 0.05
CA ARG A 316 -7.47 -17.72 -1.13
C ARG A 316 -8.52 -18.44 -1.95
N ARG A 317 -8.16 -18.87 -3.15
CA ARG A 317 -9.01 -19.81 -3.89
C ARG A 317 -8.79 -21.23 -3.36
N ASP A 318 -9.87 -21.90 -3.05
CA ASP A 318 -9.86 -23.31 -2.68
C ASP A 318 -9.71 -24.23 -3.91
N SER A 319 -9.76 -25.55 -3.69
CA SER A 319 -9.68 -26.56 -4.75
C SER A 319 -10.85 -26.53 -5.74
N GLU A 320 -11.99 -25.95 -5.34
CA GLU A 320 -13.18 -25.80 -6.16
C GLU A 320 -13.22 -24.47 -6.90
N GLY A 321 -12.20 -23.62 -6.71
CA GLY A 321 -12.09 -22.29 -7.30
C GLY A 321 -12.88 -21.21 -6.57
N GLN A 322 -13.49 -21.51 -5.42
CA GLN A 322 -14.19 -20.56 -4.57
C GLN A 322 -13.23 -19.75 -3.73
N TRP A 323 -13.62 -18.53 -3.37
CA TRP A 323 -12.85 -17.69 -2.47
C TRP A 323 -13.22 -17.97 -1.02
N THR A 324 -12.20 -18.16 -0.18
CA THR A 324 -12.28 -18.27 1.28
C THR A 324 -12.01 -16.92 1.95
N GLY A 325 -12.08 -16.86 3.28
CA GLY A 325 -11.74 -15.70 4.10
C GLY A 325 -12.59 -14.48 3.81
N MET A 326 -12.06 -13.31 4.13
CA MET A 326 -12.70 -12.01 3.91
C MET A 326 -13.17 -11.81 2.46
N MET A 327 -12.37 -12.22 1.47
CA MET A 327 -12.77 -12.12 0.06
C MET A 327 -13.99 -13.00 -0.23
N GLY A 328 -14.05 -14.19 0.34
CA GLY A 328 -15.19 -15.09 0.21
C GLY A 328 -16.47 -14.52 0.82
N GLU A 329 -16.39 -13.97 2.03
CA GLU A 329 -17.53 -13.34 2.72
C GLU A 329 -18.09 -12.13 1.95
N LEU A 330 -17.22 -11.28 1.37
CA LEU A 330 -17.64 -10.17 0.53
C LEU A 330 -18.35 -10.62 -0.75
N LEU A 331 -17.82 -11.67 -1.40
CA LEU A 331 -18.41 -12.20 -2.64
C LEU A 331 -19.75 -12.91 -2.39
N ARG A 332 -19.92 -13.58 -1.25
CA ARG A 332 -21.19 -14.21 -0.84
C ARG A 332 -22.19 -13.22 -0.25
N GLY A 333 -21.76 -11.96 0.02
CA GLY A 333 -22.61 -10.95 0.63
C GLY A 333 -22.82 -11.14 2.14
N GLU A 334 -21.96 -11.88 2.80
CA GLU A 334 -21.98 -12.13 4.25
C GLU A 334 -21.36 -10.97 5.03
N ALA A 335 -20.45 -10.22 4.43
CA ALA A 335 -19.91 -8.97 4.94
C ALA A 335 -20.20 -7.81 3.98
N ASP A 336 -20.38 -6.60 4.51
CA ASP A 336 -20.63 -5.39 3.72
C ASP A 336 -19.30 -4.74 3.31
N MET A 337 -18.29 -4.82 4.17
CA MET A 337 -16.95 -4.30 3.95
C MET A 337 -15.88 -5.21 4.56
N GLY A 338 -14.67 -5.13 4.00
CA GLY A 338 -13.48 -5.83 4.48
C GLY A 338 -12.33 -4.88 4.70
N VAL A 339 -11.73 -4.91 5.90
CA VAL A 339 -10.59 -4.09 6.30
C VAL A 339 -9.58 -4.94 7.06
N ALA A 340 -8.36 -4.96 6.63
CA ALA A 340 -7.16 -5.48 7.29
C ALA A 340 -5.94 -5.23 6.39
N ASN A 341 -5.49 -3.99 6.27
CA ASN A 341 -4.37 -3.62 5.38
C ASN A 341 -4.55 -4.22 3.98
N MET A 342 -5.69 -3.95 3.36
CA MET A 342 -6.11 -4.62 2.14
C MET A 342 -5.44 -4.00 0.91
N TYR A 343 -4.53 -4.74 0.28
CA TYR A 343 -3.80 -4.28 -0.90
C TYR A 343 -4.68 -4.25 -2.14
N LEU A 344 -4.62 -3.12 -2.85
CA LEU A 344 -5.30 -2.89 -4.12
C LEU A 344 -4.54 -3.61 -5.24
N VAL A 345 -4.87 -4.88 -5.48
CA VAL A 345 -4.25 -5.69 -6.54
C VAL A 345 -5.29 -6.07 -7.60
N LEU A 346 -4.86 -6.13 -8.86
CA LEU A 346 -5.73 -6.32 -10.02
C LEU A 346 -6.68 -7.53 -9.88
N ARG A 347 -6.20 -8.65 -9.34
CA ARG A 347 -7.01 -9.86 -9.14
C ARG A 347 -8.20 -9.65 -8.19
N ARG A 348 -8.08 -8.74 -7.22
CA ARG A 348 -9.14 -8.42 -6.26
C ARG A 348 -10.08 -7.34 -6.79
N VAL A 349 -9.54 -6.34 -7.48
CA VAL A 349 -10.33 -5.25 -8.10
C VAL A 349 -11.34 -5.76 -9.11
N MET A 350 -11.06 -6.88 -9.78
CA MET A 350 -11.99 -7.52 -10.70
C MET A 350 -13.16 -8.23 -10.02
N LEU A 351 -13.12 -8.42 -8.71
CA LEU A 351 -14.09 -9.22 -7.96
C LEU A 351 -14.92 -8.40 -6.98
N VAL A 352 -14.32 -7.40 -6.36
CA VAL A 352 -14.91 -6.54 -5.34
C VAL A 352 -14.56 -5.09 -5.63
N ASP A 353 -15.39 -4.17 -5.16
CA ASP A 353 -15.10 -2.76 -5.25
C ASP A 353 -14.11 -2.34 -4.16
N PHE A 354 -13.28 -1.36 -4.46
CA PHE A 354 -12.39 -0.74 -3.49
C PHE A 354 -12.72 0.74 -3.36
N THR A 355 -12.59 1.25 -2.15
CA THR A 355 -12.60 2.70 -1.91
C THR A 355 -11.36 3.37 -2.51
N VAL A 356 -11.32 4.70 -2.49
CA VAL A 356 -10.06 5.42 -2.70
C VAL A 356 -9.04 4.95 -1.67
N PRO A 357 -7.76 4.76 -2.08
CA PRO A 357 -6.72 4.38 -1.14
C PRO A 357 -6.55 5.43 -0.04
N TYR A 358 -6.49 5.00 1.21
CA TYR A 358 -6.25 5.91 2.35
C TYR A 358 -4.83 5.82 2.91
N SER A 359 -4.10 4.75 2.57
CA SER A 359 -2.70 4.54 2.95
C SER A 359 -1.92 3.90 1.81
N ALA A 360 -0.60 3.94 1.90
CA ALA A 360 0.30 3.30 0.95
C ALA A 360 1.42 2.60 1.72
N GLU A 361 1.67 1.37 1.34
CA GLU A 361 2.70 0.50 1.91
C GLU A 361 3.69 0.06 0.84
N ILE A 362 4.92 -0.25 1.25
CA ILE A 362 5.93 -0.80 0.37
C ILE A 362 6.44 -2.13 0.95
N SER A 363 6.66 -3.12 0.11
CA SER A 363 7.24 -4.39 0.53
C SER A 363 8.72 -4.26 0.80
N CYS A 364 9.13 -4.64 2.01
CA CYS A 364 10.52 -4.61 2.44
C CYS A 364 10.90 -5.90 3.14
N PHE A 365 12.20 -6.08 3.32
CA PHE A 365 12.75 -7.23 4.03
C PHE A 365 13.24 -6.79 5.42
N MET A 366 12.81 -7.52 6.44
CA MET A 366 13.33 -7.42 7.79
C MET A 366 14.47 -8.41 7.96
N ALA A 367 15.63 -7.90 8.33
CA ALA A 367 16.83 -8.71 8.57
C ALA A 367 17.30 -8.53 10.01
N ARG A 368 18.06 -9.50 10.53
CA ARG A 368 18.74 -9.39 11.82
C ARG A 368 19.74 -8.23 11.79
N VAL A 369 19.87 -7.53 12.89
CA VAL A 369 21.01 -6.63 13.12
C VAL A 369 22.24 -7.50 13.45
N GLU A 370 23.25 -7.40 12.63
CA GLU A 370 24.48 -8.14 12.86
C GLU A 370 25.25 -7.57 14.06
N PRO A 371 25.89 -8.43 14.87
CA PRO A 371 26.67 -7.96 16.01
C PRO A 371 27.77 -7.00 15.51
N PRO A 372 28.04 -5.92 16.26
CA PRO A 372 29.08 -4.97 15.90
C PRO A 372 30.43 -5.68 15.75
N LEU A 373 31.26 -5.19 14.85
CA LEU A 373 32.61 -5.72 14.64
C LEU A 373 33.40 -5.71 15.94
N PRO A 374 34.27 -6.72 16.18
CA PRO A 374 35.09 -6.76 17.39
C PRO A 374 35.89 -5.47 17.56
N ARG A 375 35.77 -4.83 18.73
CA ARG A 375 36.33 -3.50 18.99
C ARG A 375 37.85 -3.41 18.90
N TRP A 376 38.58 -4.55 19.08
CA TRP A 376 40.01 -4.58 18.93
C TRP A 376 40.51 -4.27 17.50
N GLN A 377 39.64 -4.49 16.51
CA GLN A 377 39.95 -4.16 15.10
C GLN A 377 39.95 -2.63 14.84
N ALA A 378 39.44 -1.84 15.77
CA ALA A 378 39.44 -0.37 15.66
C ALA A 378 40.85 0.21 15.49
N LEU A 379 41.91 -0.44 16.00
CA LEU A 379 43.28 -0.03 15.80
C LEU A 379 43.77 -0.08 14.34
N ALA A 380 43.23 -1.00 13.55
CA ALA A 380 43.60 -1.17 12.15
C ALA A 380 42.79 -0.33 11.19
N PHE A 381 41.53 0.02 11.52
CA PHE A 381 40.60 0.74 10.65
C PHE A 381 40.94 2.19 10.31
N PRO A 382 41.69 2.98 11.11
CA PRO A 382 41.99 4.38 10.77
C PRO A 382 42.65 4.57 9.41
N PHE A 383 43.36 3.55 8.92
CA PHE A 383 44.00 3.58 7.61
C PHE A 383 43.62 2.40 6.73
N HIS A 384 43.57 2.65 5.41
CA HIS A 384 43.42 1.61 4.40
C HIS A 384 44.68 0.69 4.34
N PRO A 385 44.57 -0.58 3.99
CA PRO A 385 45.74 -1.51 3.92
C PRO A 385 46.94 -0.98 3.14
N TRP A 386 46.69 -0.29 2.02
CA TRP A 386 47.77 0.34 1.23
C TRP A 386 48.44 1.50 1.97
N THR A 387 47.75 2.23 2.81
CA THR A 387 48.31 3.27 3.65
C THR A 387 49.20 2.67 4.74
N TRP A 388 48.75 1.59 5.37
CA TRP A 388 49.57 0.85 6.31
C TRP A 388 50.87 0.34 5.66
N LEU A 389 50.79 -0.21 4.43
CA LEU A 389 51.95 -0.62 3.67
C LEU A 389 52.91 0.56 3.41
N ALA A 390 52.39 1.72 3.01
CA ALA A 390 53.24 2.91 2.78
C ALA A 390 53.92 3.40 4.06
N ILE A 391 53.20 3.36 5.22
CA ILE A 391 53.76 3.70 6.53
C ILE A 391 54.89 2.74 6.90
N LEU A 392 54.68 1.41 6.73
CA LEU A 392 55.67 0.40 6.98
C LEU A 392 56.96 0.59 6.10
N VAL A 393 56.76 0.84 4.81
CA VAL A 393 57.88 1.12 3.90
C VAL A 393 58.63 2.39 4.32
N GLY A 394 57.94 3.46 4.69
CA GLY A 394 58.55 4.67 5.21
C GLY A 394 59.36 4.45 6.49
N LEU A 395 58.79 3.66 7.43
CA LEU A 395 59.46 3.30 8.67
C LEU A 395 60.73 2.47 8.42
N ILE A 396 60.68 1.48 7.52
CA ILE A 396 61.80 0.63 7.19
C ILE A 396 62.91 1.40 6.46
N LEU A 397 62.55 2.28 5.52
CA LEU A 397 63.52 3.03 4.70
C LEU A 397 64.16 4.20 5.43
N SER A 398 63.48 4.81 6.42
CA SER A 398 63.98 6.01 7.12
C SER A 398 65.33 5.78 7.81
N GLY A 399 65.55 4.61 8.43
CA GLY A 399 66.81 4.25 9.07
C GLY A 399 67.97 4.14 8.10
N PRO A 400 67.90 3.31 7.06
CA PRO A 400 68.92 3.22 6.01
C PRO A 400 69.24 4.55 5.31
N ILE A 401 68.19 5.39 5.05
CA ILE A 401 68.41 6.68 4.44
C ILE A 401 69.23 7.59 5.38
N LEU A 402 68.89 7.66 6.67
CA LEU A 402 69.66 8.38 7.65
C LEU A 402 71.10 7.88 7.77
N PHE A 403 71.28 6.55 7.81
CA PHE A 403 72.57 5.92 7.82
C PHE A 403 73.45 6.30 6.60
N LEU A 404 72.85 6.26 5.38
CA LEU A 404 73.56 6.66 4.16
C LEU A 404 73.96 8.15 4.19
N LEU A 405 73.07 9.04 4.69
CA LEU A 405 73.32 10.46 4.85
C LEU A 405 74.44 10.72 5.86
N THR A 406 74.46 10.02 7.01
CA THR A 406 75.49 10.15 8.02
C THR A 406 76.84 9.57 7.54
N ALA A 407 76.84 8.46 6.81
CA ALA A 407 78.03 7.85 6.24
C ALA A 407 78.65 8.75 5.12
N ALA A 408 77.81 9.34 4.27
CA ALA A 408 78.28 10.29 3.25
C ALA A 408 78.84 11.59 3.88
N SER A 409 78.21 12.09 4.91
CA SER A 409 78.67 13.29 5.68
C SER A 409 79.97 13.05 6.39
N GLY A 410 80.20 11.83 6.96
CA GLY A 410 81.44 11.45 7.61
C GLY A 410 82.66 11.45 6.64
N ARG A 411 82.47 11.14 5.35
CA ARG A 411 83.49 11.20 4.32
C ARG A 411 83.93 12.64 3.96
N CYS A 412 83.06 13.60 4.21
CA CYS A 412 83.33 15.01 3.97
C CYS A 412 83.88 15.76 5.21
N GLY A 413 84.37 15.05 6.22
CA GLY A 413 84.94 15.62 7.44
C GLY A 413 83.87 16.13 8.44
N GLY A 414 82.62 15.63 8.27
CA GLY A 414 81.50 16.00 9.10
C GLY A 414 81.35 15.17 10.36
N GLU A 415 80.25 14.63 10.65
CA GLU A 415 79.80 14.05 11.90
C GLU A 415 80.41 12.66 12.19
N THR A 416 81.16 12.54 13.30
CA THR A 416 81.61 11.25 13.90
C THR A 416 80.74 10.88 15.10
N THR A 417 79.43 10.90 14.91
CA THR A 417 78.47 10.75 16.01
C THR A 417 77.97 9.30 16.18
N SER A 418 77.30 9.07 17.29
CA SER A 418 76.62 7.81 17.64
C SER A 418 75.62 7.33 16.59
N LEU A 419 75.25 8.19 15.61
CA LEU A 419 74.35 7.88 14.49
C LEU A 419 75.06 7.19 13.30
N ALA A 420 76.40 6.99 13.34
CA ALA A 420 77.12 6.34 12.26
C ALA A 420 76.88 4.83 12.11
N GLY A 421 76.17 4.18 13.05
CA GLY A 421 75.79 2.79 12.97
C GLY A 421 74.38 2.61 12.39
N LEU A 422 74.19 1.60 11.52
CA LEU A 422 72.85 1.30 10.95
C LEU A 422 71.79 1.07 12.04
N SER A 423 72.16 0.34 13.11
CA SER A 423 71.24 0.08 14.25
C SER A 423 70.88 1.37 14.98
N SER A 424 71.88 2.25 15.23
CA SER A 424 71.61 3.54 15.92
C SER A 424 70.77 4.48 15.08
N SER A 425 71.01 4.55 13.76
CA SER A 425 70.20 5.34 12.81
C SER A 425 68.76 4.81 12.77
N TRP A 426 68.57 3.51 12.80
CA TRP A 426 67.25 2.89 12.78
C TRP A 426 66.48 3.12 14.07
N THR A 427 67.11 2.94 15.23
CA THR A 427 66.56 3.25 16.52
C THR A 427 66.16 4.71 16.64
N TYR A 428 66.98 5.63 16.14
CA TYR A 428 66.71 7.07 16.12
C TYR A 428 65.46 7.40 15.27
N THR A 429 65.39 6.94 14.03
CA THR A 429 64.25 7.16 13.15
C THR A 429 62.99 6.49 13.65
N PHE A 430 63.09 5.26 14.27
CA PHE A 430 62.01 4.59 14.90
C PHE A 430 61.42 5.41 16.08
N GLY A 431 62.30 5.92 16.97
CA GLY A 431 61.86 6.83 18.06
C GLY A 431 61.16 8.09 17.53
N LEU A 432 61.60 8.65 16.43
CA LEU A 432 60.94 9.81 15.81
C LEU A 432 59.50 9.48 15.31
N HIS A 433 59.27 8.29 14.79
CA HIS A 433 57.93 7.87 14.36
C HIS A 433 56.96 7.74 15.52
N PHE A 434 57.45 7.43 16.72
CA PHE A 434 56.65 7.41 17.95
C PHE A 434 56.71 8.68 18.76
N ARG A 435 57.30 9.79 18.18
CA ARG A 435 57.41 11.11 18.81
C ARG A 435 58.19 11.11 20.12
N GLU A 436 59.08 10.12 20.32
CA GLU A 436 59.94 10.08 21.48
C GLU A 436 61.06 11.15 21.36
N PRO A 437 61.38 11.89 22.42
CA PRO A 437 62.45 12.86 22.40
C PRO A 437 63.79 12.17 22.19
N GLN A 438 64.57 12.70 21.24
CA GLN A 438 65.86 12.12 20.90
C GLN A 438 67.00 12.85 21.63
N ALA A 439 67.94 12.08 22.21
CA ALA A 439 69.04 12.61 22.99
C ALA A 439 70.24 13.15 22.10
N VAL A 440 70.18 12.91 20.80
CA VAL A 440 71.25 13.24 19.87
C VAL A 440 70.76 14.27 18.87
N ASP A 441 71.44 15.44 18.88
CA ASP A 441 71.14 16.52 17.90
C ASP A 441 72.10 16.43 16.70
N PRO A 442 71.57 16.29 15.46
CA PRO A 442 72.38 16.30 14.25
C PRO A 442 73.13 17.65 14.10
N ARG A 443 74.45 17.60 13.78
CA ARG A 443 75.25 18.81 13.61
C ARG A 443 75.26 19.32 12.16
N MET A 444 75.11 18.42 11.19
CA MET A 444 75.13 18.77 9.77
C MET A 444 73.74 19.20 9.26
N ASP A 445 73.72 20.25 8.46
CA ASP A 445 72.45 20.83 7.97
C ASP A 445 71.68 19.88 7.05
N THR A 446 72.34 19.04 6.27
CA THR A 446 71.70 18.00 5.44
C THR A 446 70.87 17.00 6.28
N ILE A 447 71.43 16.57 7.42
CA ILE A 447 70.75 15.66 8.33
C ILE A 447 69.63 16.37 9.06
N ARG A 448 69.80 17.64 9.44
CA ARG A 448 68.77 18.48 10.05
C ARG A 448 67.58 18.65 9.13
N VAL A 449 67.81 18.94 7.86
CA VAL A 449 66.71 19.04 6.87
C VAL A 449 65.93 17.75 6.77
N PHE A 450 66.60 16.60 6.67
CA PHE A 450 65.94 15.29 6.65
C PHE A 450 65.10 15.07 7.92
N VAL A 451 65.64 15.34 9.09
CA VAL A 451 64.97 15.18 10.38
C VAL A 451 63.75 16.09 10.49
N VAL A 452 63.84 17.35 10.02
CA VAL A 452 62.68 18.27 10.02
C VAL A 452 61.56 17.74 9.14
N PHE A 453 61.82 17.22 7.93
CA PHE A 453 60.78 16.64 7.09
C PHE A 453 60.21 15.35 7.69
N LEU A 454 61.07 14.55 8.34
CA LEU A 454 60.61 13.34 9.05
C LEU A 454 59.71 13.74 10.24
N TRP A 455 60.02 14.77 10.99
CA TRP A 455 59.15 15.29 12.05
C TRP A 455 57.83 15.80 11.52
N LEU A 456 57.82 16.54 10.42
CA LEU A 456 56.57 17.01 9.81
C LEU A 456 55.74 15.85 9.35
N TYR A 457 56.32 14.83 8.69
CA TYR A 457 55.63 13.60 8.30
C TYR A 457 55.05 12.88 9.49
N THR A 458 55.82 12.61 10.54
CA THR A 458 55.35 11.84 11.72
C THR A 458 54.33 12.64 12.52
N MET A 459 54.43 13.98 12.57
CA MET A 459 53.43 14.87 13.19
C MET A 459 52.09 14.72 12.50
N ILE A 460 52.03 14.85 11.17
CA ILE A 460 50.81 14.71 10.39
C ILE A 460 50.20 13.31 10.56
N LEU A 461 51.05 12.29 10.42
CA LEU A 461 50.60 10.88 10.53
C LEU A 461 49.97 10.60 11.88
N THR A 462 50.61 11.02 12.97
CA THR A 462 50.12 10.78 14.33
C THR A 462 48.81 11.52 14.61
N VAL A 463 48.69 12.78 14.18
CA VAL A 463 47.47 13.58 14.33
C VAL A 463 46.30 12.93 13.54
N VAL A 464 46.51 12.57 12.28
CA VAL A 464 45.50 11.90 11.44
C VAL A 464 45.10 10.56 12.05
N TYR A 465 46.05 9.74 12.51
CA TYR A 465 45.75 8.46 13.15
C TYR A 465 44.92 8.62 14.43
N SER A 466 45.34 9.55 15.35
CA SER A 466 44.62 9.74 16.63
C SER A 466 43.24 10.30 16.40
N THR A 467 43.05 11.23 15.46
CA THR A 467 41.74 11.82 15.14
C THR A 467 40.79 10.75 14.55
N ASN A 468 41.29 9.96 13.57
CA ASN A 468 40.48 8.89 12.98
C ASN A 468 40.19 7.78 13.99
N LEU A 469 41.15 7.39 14.85
CA LEU A 469 40.92 6.39 15.88
C LEU A 469 39.84 6.87 16.87
N THR A 470 39.89 8.13 17.29
CA THR A 470 38.85 8.72 18.15
C THR A 470 37.48 8.66 17.46
N ALA A 471 37.40 9.01 16.18
CA ALA A 471 36.14 8.92 15.42
C ALA A 471 35.62 7.48 15.34
N PHE A 472 36.46 6.48 15.13
CA PHE A 472 36.05 5.06 15.10
C PHE A 472 35.67 4.50 16.48
N LEU A 473 36.24 5.02 17.55
CA LEU A 473 35.85 4.63 18.91
C LEU A 473 34.52 5.25 19.34
N LEU A 474 34.25 6.48 18.87
CA LEU A 474 32.96 7.16 19.16
C LEU A 474 31.81 6.64 18.28
N VAL A 475 32.05 6.40 16.99
CA VAL A 475 31.05 5.94 16.03
C VAL A 475 31.32 4.48 15.72
N GLN A 476 30.46 3.60 16.23
CA GLN A 476 30.54 2.17 15.90
C GLN A 476 30.23 1.98 14.42
N LYS A 477 31.21 1.49 13.65
CA LYS A 477 31.00 1.13 12.24
C LYS A 477 30.08 -0.10 12.19
N PRO A 478 28.89 0.02 11.58
CA PRO A 478 28.04 -1.17 11.40
C PRO A 478 28.78 -2.18 10.53
N PRO A 479 28.62 -3.48 10.79
CA PRO A 479 29.16 -4.51 9.93
C PRO A 479 28.61 -4.38 8.50
N THR A 480 29.27 -4.98 7.53
CA THR A 480 28.74 -5.12 6.17
C THR A 480 27.49 -5.96 6.23
N SER A 481 26.35 -5.29 6.25
CA SER A 481 25.03 -5.94 6.34
C SER A 481 24.39 -6.01 4.96
N ILE A 482 23.57 -7.03 4.74
CA ILE A 482 22.75 -7.19 3.53
C ILE A 482 21.82 -5.97 3.43
N GLN A 483 22.03 -5.10 2.43
CA GLN A 483 21.26 -3.87 2.26
C GLN A 483 20.52 -3.81 0.92
N SER A 484 21.01 -4.52 -0.09
CA SER A 484 20.42 -4.58 -1.42
C SER A 484 19.76 -5.94 -1.70
N ILE A 485 18.82 -5.95 -2.64
CA ILE A 485 18.15 -7.17 -3.11
C ILE A 485 19.17 -8.12 -3.74
N LYS A 486 20.19 -7.58 -4.41
CA LYS A 486 21.28 -8.36 -4.96
C LYS A 486 22.09 -9.08 -3.87
N ASP A 487 22.45 -8.37 -2.79
CA ASP A 487 23.18 -8.98 -1.66
C ASP A 487 22.36 -10.11 -1.03
N LEU A 488 21.02 -9.92 -0.92
CA LEU A 488 20.11 -10.91 -0.39
C LEU A 488 20.07 -12.18 -1.28
N TYR A 489 19.99 -11.99 -2.59
CA TYR A 489 19.99 -13.09 -3.55
C TYR A 489 21.32 -13.88 -3.50
N GLU A 490 22.45 -13.17 -3.44
CA GLU A 490 23.80 -13.80 -3.33
C GLU A 490 23.98 -14.55 -2.00
N ALA A 491 23.40 -14.05 -0.91
CA ALA A 491 23.44 -14.68 0.41
C ALA A 491 22.60 -15.96 0.50
N ARG A 492 21.67 -16.21 -0.43
CA ARG A 492 20.76 -17.37 -0.47
C ARG A 492 19.99 -17.61 0.83
N LEU A 493 19.66 -16.55 1.54
CA LEU A 493 18.82 -16.66 2.74
C LEU A 493 17.37 -16.99 2.36
N LYS A 494 16.68 -17.72 3.25
CA LYS A 494 15.26 -17.98 3.07
C LYS A 494 14.46 -16.68 3.18
N VAL A 495 13.47 -16.51 2.32
CA VAL A 495 12.52 -15.41 2.39
C VAL A 495 11.25 -15.93 3.08
N ALA A 496 11.08 -15.61 4.36
CA ALA A 496 9.91 -15.96 5.16
C ALA A 496 8.80 -14.93 4.96
N ALA A 497 7.56 -15.37 4.77
CA ALA A 497 6.39 -14.50 4.65
C ALA A 497 5.13 -15.14 5.26
N LEU A 498 4.14 -14.31 5.65
CA LEU A 498 2.83 -14.76 6.17
C LEU A 498 1.80 -14.82 5.03
N GLY A 499 1.99 -15.69 4.06
CA GLY A 499 1.06 -15.88 2.95
C GLY A 499 1.68 -15.65 1.58
N ALA A 500 0.89 -15.85 0.53
CA ALA A 500 1.38 -15.88 -0.85
C ALA A 500 1.32 -14.51 -1.58
N VAL A 501 0.86 -13.43 -0.95
CA VAL A 501 0.63 -12.14 -1.64
C VAL A 501 1.93 -11.58 -2.22
N HIS A 502 3.01 -11.61 -1.46
CA HIS A 502 4.29 -11.07 -1.88
C HIS A 502 4.97 -11.92 -2.96
N SER A 503 4.70 -13.25 -3.03
CA SER A 503 5.24 -14.10 -4.08
C SER A 503 4.74 -13.69 -5.47
N TYR A 504 3.51 -13.20 -5.58
CA TYR A 504 2.99 -12.68 -6.86
C TYR A 504 3.72 -11.41 -7.30
N ALA A 505 4.12 -10.55 -6.35
CA ALA A 505 4.88 -9.34 -6.65
C ALA A 505 6.31 -9.69 -7.08
N LEU A 506 6.95 -10.67 -6.43
CA LEU A 506 8.25 -11.20 -6.82
C LEU A 506 8.20 -11.79 -8.23
N ALA A 507 7.17 -12.61 -8.53
CA ALA A 507 6.99 -13.24 -9.84
C ALA A 507 6.70 -12.23 -10.97
N ALA A 508 5.99 -11.15 -10.67
CA ALA A 508 5.64 -10.11 -11.64
C ALA A 508 6.74 -9.07 -11.88
N SER A 509 7.82 -9.11 -11.08
CA SER A 509 8.93 -8.18 -11.21
C SER A 509 9.70 -8.40 -12.52
N SER A 510 10.25 -7.33 -13.08
CA SER A 510 11.20 -7.40 -14.20
C SER A 510 12.65 -7.63 -13.75
N ASP A 511 12.93 -7.53 -12.45
CA ASP A 511 14.25 -7.72 -11.86
C ASP A 511 14.52 -9.22 -11.63
N GLN A 512 15.60 -9.72 -12.25
CA GLN A 512 15.99 -11.13 -12.16
C GLN A 512 16.39 -11.56 -10.73
N TYR A 513 16.91 -10.65 -9.90
CA TYR A 513 17.26 -10.97 -8.51
C TYR A 513 16.01 -11.17 -7.67
N LEU A 514 14.99 -10.30 -7.84
CA LEU A 514 13.68 -10.46 -7.17
C LEU A 514 12.97 -11.75 -7.60
N GLN A 515 12.98 -12.06 -8.91
CA GLN A 515 12.43 -13.33 -9.39
C GLN A 515 13.15 -14.53 -8.80
N GLY A 516 14.47 -14.48 -8.71
CA GLY A 516 15.29 -15.55 -8.12
C GLY A 516 15.06 -15.79 -6.63
N LEU A 517 14.48 -14.82 -5.89
CA LEU A 517 14.08 -15.02 -4.50
C LEU A 517 12.86 -15.94 -4.34
N LEU A 518 12.12 -16.22 -5.42
CA LEU A 518 11.02 -17.20 -5.38
C LEU A 518 11.48 -18.60 -5.04
N ASP A 519 12.70 -18.99 -5.44
CA ASP A 519 13.25 -20.31 -5.17
C ASP A 519 13.48 -20.57 -3.68
N VAL A 520 13.67 -19.50 -2.91
CA VAL A 520 13.92 -19.53 -1.46
C VAL A 520 12.74 -18.99 -0.64
N TYR A 521 11.58 -18.69 -1.32
CA TYR A 521 10.38 -18.18 -0.68
C TYR A 521 9.68 -19.27 0.13
N SER A 522 9.36 -18.98 1.39
CA SER A 522 8.72 -19.92 2.31
C SER A 522 7.57 -19.25 3.03
N VAL A 523 6.38 -19.83 2.96
CA VAL A 523 5.20 -19.37 3.70
C VAL A 523 5.22 -19.99 5.10
N TYR A 524 5.07 -19.15 6.11
CA TYR A 524 4.99 -19.56 7.51
C TYR A 524 3.57 -19.37 8.02
N ASP A 525 3.06 -20.35 8.77
CA ASP A 525 1.75 -20.27 9.41
C ASP A 525 1.79 -19.41 10.68
N SER A 526 2.95 -19.38 11.34
CA SER A 526 3.17 -18.63 12.58
C SER A 526 4.17 -17.50 12.41
N LYS A 527 3.77 -16.28 12.79
CA LYS A 527 4.62 -15.10 12.88
C LYS A 527 5.85 -15.35 13.77
N LEU A 528 5.63 -16.02 14.92
CA LEU A 528 6.70 -16.28 15.88
C LEU A 528 7.80 -17.15 15.30
N ALA A 529 7.45 -18.23 14.59
CA ALA A 529 8.41 -19.11 13.95
C ALA A 529 9.23 -18.39 12.87
N ALA A 530 8.60 -17.56 12.06
CA ALA A 530 9.27 -16.75 11.05
C ALA A 530 10.30 -15.79 11.69
N PHE A 531 9.91 -15.10 12.76
CA PHE A 531 10.79 -14.15 13.46
C PHE A 531 11.94 -14.84 14.19
N GLN A 532 11.75 -16.02 14.73
CA GLN A 532 12.84 -16.81 15.33
C GLN A 532 13.91 -17.15 14.28
N ASP A 533 13.51 -17.56 13.08
CA ASP A 533 14.46 -17.82 11.99
C ASP A 533 15.21 -16.56 11.53
N VAL A 534 14.54 -15.40 11.57
CA VAL A 534 15.20 -14.10 11.29
C VAL A 534 16.23 -13.77 12.36
N LEU A 535 15.89 -13.88 13.65
CA LEU A 535 16.80 -13.61 14.77
C LEU A 535 18.01 -14.54 14.76
N MET A 536 17.83 -15.80 14.33
CA MET A 536 18.92 -16.74 14.12
C MET A 536 19.78 -16.43 12.89
N GLY A 537 19.35 -15.49 12.03
CA GLY A 537 20.03 -15.16 10.77
C GLY A 537 19.88 -16.20 9.67
N LYS A 538 18.89 -17.09 9.76
CA LYS A 538 18.60 -18.14 8.75
C LYS A 538 17.68 -17.66 7.64
N ALA A 539 16.86 -16.63 7.92
CA ALA A 539 15.88 -16.07 7.02
C ALA A 539 15.84 -14.54 7.10
N VAL A 540 15.27 -13.93 6.07
CA VAL A 540 14.75 -12.56 6.11
C VAL A 540 13.23 -12.63 6.06
N PHE A 541 12.54 -11.71 6.70
CA PHE A 541 11.08 -11.69 6.70
C PHE A 541 10.57 -10.62 5.75
N LEU A 542 9.72 -11.00 4.82
CA LEU A 542 9.15 -10.12 3.80
C LEU A 542 7.74 -9.67 4.20
N GLN A 543 7.57 -8.36 4.39
CA GLN A 543 6.29 -7.75 4.71
C GLN A 543 6.31 -6.24 4.39
N SER A 544 5.20 -5.52 4.66
CA SER A 544 5.14 -4.06 4.52
C SER A 544 6.04 -3.35 5.53
N THR A 545 6.49 -2.16 5.18
CA THR A 545 7.31 -1.30 6.07
C THR A 545 6.61 -1.01 7.38
N GLY A 546 5.33 -0.60 7.35
CA GLY A 546 4.58 -0.30 8.56
C GLY A 546 4.51 -1.48 9.53
N PHE A 547 4.35 -2.70 9.03
CA PHE A 547 4.38 -3.91 9.84
C PHE A 547 5.76 -4.16 10.45
N ILE A 548 6.83 -4.05 9.65
CA ILE A 548 8.21 -4.28 10.09
C ILE A 548 8.60 -3.25 11.15
N ASP A 549 8.34 -1.96 10.90
CA ASP A 549 8.71 -0.86 11.79
C ASP A 549 7.95 -0.95 13.12
N PHE A 550 6.66 -1.31 13.08
CA PHE A 550 5.87 -1.54 14.29
C PHE A 550 6.49 -2.65 15.16
N HIS A 551 6.77 -3.82 14.57
CA HIS A 551 7.33 -4.94 15.34
C HIS A 551 8.77 -4.67 15.78
N THR A 552 9.57 -3.99 14.97
CA THR A 552 10.92 -3.58 15.34
C THR A 552 10.88 -2.68 16.57
N THR A 553 10.03 -1.65 16.56
CA THR A 553 9.93 -0.67 17.65
C THR A 553 9.33 -1.28 18.91
N THR A 554 8.25 -2.05 18.80
CA THR A 554 7.50 -2.54 19.95
C THR A 554 8.03 -3.84 20.54
N GLN A 555 8.60 -4.75 19.75
CA GLN A 555 8.96 -6.11 20.21
C GLN A 555 10.46 -6.38 20.20
N TYR A 556 11.21 -5.81 19.25
CA TYR A 556 12.60 -6.16 19.00
C TYR A 556 13.59 -5.03 19.27
N THR A 557 13.18 -3.99 19.99
CA THR A 557 14.06 -2.92 20.49
C THR A 557 14.19 -3.06 22.01
N VAL A 558 15.38 -3.31 22.48
CA VAL A 558 15.71 -3.42 23.91
C VAL A 558 16.67 -2.30 24.26
N ARG A 559 16.30 -1.45 25.23
CA ARG A 559 17.09 -0.28 25.65
C ARG A 559 17.57 0.60 24.50
N GLY A 560 16.65 0.89 23.55
CA GLY A 560 16.95 1.70 22.37
C GLY A 560 17.78 1.02 21.27
N VAL A 561 18.19 -0.24 21.43
CA VAL A 561 18.96 -0.98 20.43
C VAL A 561 18.04 -1.99 19.72
N PRO A 562 17.77 -1.85 18.42
CA PRO A 562 16.96 -2.80 17.68
C PRO A 562 17.75 -4.09 17.40
N SER A 563 17.11 -5.25 17.59
CA SER A 563 17.67 -6.56 17.23
C SER A 563 17.46 -6.94 15.77
N VAL A 564 16.49 -6.30 15.11
CA VAL A 564 16.16 -6.45 13.70
C VAL A 564 16.10 -5.07 13.03
N ARG A 565 16.24 -5.04 11.74
CA ARG A 565 16.21 -3.81 10.95
C ARG A 565 15.51 -4.03 9.61
N THR A 566 14.95 -2.97 9.06
CA THR A 566 14.44 -2.92 7.70
C THR A 566 15.62 -2.76 6.72
N MET A 567 15.63 -3.52 5.62
CA MET A 567 16.60 -3.32 4.55
C MET A 567 16.36 -1.97 3.87
N LYS A 568 17.42 -1.40 3.29
CA LYS A 568 17.31 -0.09 2.62
C LYS A 568 16.58 -0.19 1.29
N GLU A 569 16.76 -1.30 0.58
CA GLU A 569 16.14 -1.52 -0.71
C GLU A 569 14.83 -2.27 -0.52
N CYS A 570 13.74 -1.60 -0.87
CA CYS A 570 12.38 -2.11 -0.83
C CYS A 570 11.82 -2.18 -2.26
N PHE A 571 10.74 -2.92 -2.47
CA PHE A 571 10.14 -3.09 -3.79
C PHE A 571 8.62 -3.12 -3.71
N SER A 572 7.96 -2.97 -4.88
CA SER A 572 6.51 -3.10 -5.02
C SER A 572 5.68 -2.27 -4.02
N PRO A 573 5.51 -0.97 -4.26
CA PRO A 573 4.57 -0.17 -3.48
C PRO A 573 3.14 -0.65 -3.71
N TYR A 574 2.33 -0.69 -2.65
CA TYR A 574 0.91 -1.02 -2.68
C TYR A 574 0.08 0.11 -2.10
N ASN A 575 -1.05 0.37 -2.74
CA ASN A 575 -2.09 1.19 -2.15
C ASN A 575 -2.96 0.31 -1.25
N VAL A 576 -3.32 0.84 -0.09
CA VAL A 576 -4.21 0.22 0.88
C VAL A 576 -5.57 0.89 0.80
N ALA A 577 -6.61 0.09 0.65
CA ALA A 577 -7.99 0.56 0.53
C ALA A 577 -8.95 -0.43 1.19
N MET A 578 -10.14 0.02 1.52
CA MET A 578 -11.21 -0.82 2.04
C MET A 578 -11.88 -1.57 0.89
N ALA A 579 -12.11 -2.87 1.07
CA ALA A 579 -12.86 -3.68 0.12
C ALA A 579 -14.35 -3.64 0.44
N LEU A 580 -15.17 -3.47 -0.60
CA LEU A 580 -16.63 -3.45 -0.53
C LEU A 580 -17.19 -4.55 -1.43
N GLN A 581 -18.43 -4.95 -1.22
CA GLN A 581 -19.12 -5.79 -2.19
C GLN A 581 -19.12 -5.14 -3.57
N GLN A 582 -19.05 -5.94 -4.62
CA GLN A 582 -19.14 -5.45 -6.01
C GLN A 582 -20.44 -4.65 -6.23
N HIS A 583 -20.31 -3.50 -6.87
CA HIS A 583 -21.41 -2.53 -7.08
C HIS A 583 -22.04 -2.02 -5.78
N SER A 584 -21.22 -1.81 -4.75
CA SER A 584 -21.72 -1.24 -3.50
C SER A 584 -22.11 0.23 -3.66
N PRO A 585 -23.33 0.61 -3.28
CA PRO A 585 -23.76 2.02 -3.31
C PRO A 585 -22.95 2.89 -2.34
N LEU A 586 -22.36 2.30 -1.31
CA LEU A 586 -21.56 2.99 -0.29
C LEU A 586 -20.24 3.54 -0.83
N LYS A 587 -19.72 2.98 -1.95
CA LYS A 587 -18.39 3.33 -2.47
C LYS A 587 -18.21 4.84 -2.64
N LYS A 588 -19.15 5.51 -3.31
CA LYS A 588 -19.04 6.93 -3.62
C LYS A 588 -18.97 7.81 -2.36
N VAL A 589 -19.88 7.57 -1.42
CA VAL A 589 -19.94 8.38 -0.18
C VAL A 589 -18.74 8.04 0.75
N PHE A 590 -18.29 6.81 0.77
CA PHE A 590 -17.08 6.43 1.50
C PHE A 590 -15.84 7.11 0.91
N ASP A 591 -15.70 7.12 -0.41
CA ASP A 591 -14.60 7.79 -1.11
C ASP A 591 -14.54 9.30 -0.74
N GLU A 592 -15.68 9.98 -0.73
CA GLU A 592 -15.74 11.39 -0.34
C GLU A 592 -15.31 11.62 1.12
N VAL A 593 -15.78 10.79 2.05
CA VAL A 593 -15.44 10.93 3.47
C VAL A 593 -13.98 10.56 3.72
N ILE A 594 -13.46 9.49 3.09
CA ILE A 594 -12.06 9.08 3.20
C ILE A 594 -11.12 10.20 2.73
N LEU A 595 -11.42 10.85 1.61
CA LEU A 595 -10.63 12.00 1.13
C LEU A 595 -10.61 13.15 2.15
N ARG A 596 -11.73 13.44 2.82
CA ARG A 596 -11.79 14.45 3.90
C ARG A 596 -10.94 14.03 5.12
N ILE A 597 -11.00 12.75 5.51
CA ILE A 597 -10.20 12.18 6.60
C ILE A 597 -8.70 12.30 6.29
N GLN A 598 -8.27 11.97 5.08
CA GLN A 598 -6.88 12.11 4.65
C GLN A 598 -6.40 13.57 4.71
N GLN A 599 -7.21 14.50 4.20
CA GLN A 599 -6.88 15.93 4.18
C GLN A 599 -6.77 16.53 5.59
N SER A 600 -7.51 15.98 6.56
CA SER A 600 -7.50 16.47 7.95
C SER A 600 -6.27 16.02 8.76
N GLY A 601 -5.52 15.02 8.29
CA GLY A 601 -4.38 14.45 9.01
C GLY A 601 -4.76 13.52 10.18
N ILE A 602 -6.03 13.21 10.38
CA ILE A 602 -6.54 12.33 11.45
C ILE A 602 -5.87 10.95 11.39
N LEU A 603 -5.64 10.39 10.19
CA LEU A 603 -5.02 9.07 10.05
C LEU A 603 -3.61 9.03 10.64
N LYS A 604 -2.79 10.05 10.35
CA LYS A 604 -1.43 10.12 10.89
C LYS A 604 -1.42 10.18 12.41
N GLN A 605 -2.35 10.95 13.01
CA GLN A 605 -2.52 11.01 14.45
C GLN A 605 -2.94 9.65 15.01
N SER A 606 -3.92 8.98 14.38
CA SER A 606 -4.42 7.67 14.84
C SER A 606 -3.34 6.59 14.82
N VAL A 607 -2.45 6.58 13.81
CA VAL A 607 -1.28 5.68 13.79
C VAL A 607 -0.33 5.97 14.94
N SER A 608 -0.04 7.26 15.21
CA SER A 608 0.81 7.67 16.33
C SER A 608 0.23 7.25 17.68
N ASP A 609 -1.09 7.47 17.88
CA ASP A 609 -1.79 7.08 19.11
C ASP A 609 -1.82 5.56 19.27
N ALA A 610 -2.00 4.82 18.19
CA ALA A 610 -1.97 3.36 18.17
C ALA A 610 -0.58 2.80 18.57
N LEU A 611 0.49 3.38 18.06
CA LEU A 611 1.86 3.02 18.41
C LEU A 611 2.13 3.30 19.90
N ARG A 612 1.70 4.47 20.38
CA ARG A 612 1.84 4.86 21.78
C ARG A 612 1.08 3.90 22.71
N LEU A 613 -0.15 3.55 22.38
CA LEU A 613 -0.94 2.60 23.15
C LEU A 613 -0.30 1.22 23.16
N ALA A 614 0.20 0.74 22.02
CA ALA A 614 0.87 -0.55 21.91
C ALA A 614 2.17 -0.63 22.73
N SER A 615 2.94 0.46 22.82
CA SER A 615 4.14 0.51 23.65
C SER A 615 3.82 0.48 25.14
N THR A 616 2.78 1.22 25.58
CA THR A 616 2.35 1.27 26.98
C THR A 616 1.78 -0.08 27.46
N THR A 617 1.07 -0.80 26.59
CA THR A 617 0.48 -2.11 26.94
C THR A 617 1.54 -3.18 27.18
N LYS A 618 2.71 -3.07 26.54
CA LYS A 618 3.84 -3.99 26.75
C LYS A 618 4.48 -3.83 28.13
N GLU A 619 4.49 -2.62 28.65
CA GLU A 619 5.04 -2.30 29.97
C GLU A 619 4.21 -2.91 31.10
N TYR A 620 2.89 -3.11 30.89
CA TYR A 620 1.97 -3.72 31.85
C TYR A 620 1.74 -5.23 31.66
N GLY A 621 2.03 -5.80 30.47
CA GLY A 621 1.77 -7.21 30.12
C GLY A 621 3.00 -8.12 30.14
N GLY A 622 4.12 -7.67 30.62
CA GLY A 622 5.40 -8.41 30.62
C GLY A 622 5.65 -9.30 31.84
N GLY A 623 4.67 -10.05 32.32
CA GLY A 623 4.80 -10.94 33.43
C GLY A 623 4.32 -12.37 33.16
N ASP A 624 5.06 -13.11 32.31
CA ASP A 624 5.09 -14.58 32.34
C ASP A 624 6.44 -15.05 31.80
N GLY A 625 7.36 -15.29 32.70
CA GLY A 625 8.68 -15.86 32.43
C GLY A 625 9.55 -15.79 33.68
N ASP A 626 9.54 -16.89 34.46
CA ASP A 626 10.38 -17.11 35.62
C ASP A 626 11.80 -16.53 35.53
N GLY A 627 12.15 -15.67 36.44
CA GLY A 627 13.50 -15.14 36.57
C GLY A 627 13.60 -14.17 37.76
N ASP A 628 13.92 -14.69 38.95
CA ASP A 628 14.34 -13.94 40.14
C ASP A 628 15.36 -12.84 39.78
N GLY A 629 15.07 -11.61 40.16
CA GLY A 629 15.99 -10.48 40.04
C GLY A 629 15.43 -9.20 40.64
N ASP A 630 15.65 -9.05 41.94
CA ASP A 630 15.54 -7.86 42.78
C ASP A 630 16.00 -6.55 42.08
N GLY A 631 15.25 -5.47 42.26
CA GLY A 631 15.84 -4.13 42.17
C GLY A 631 15.04 -3.02 41.51
N GLY A 632 14.28 -2.25 42.30
CA GLY A 632 14.31 -0.78 42.25
C GLY A 632 13.37 -0.06 41.28
N ASP A 633 12.34 0.52 41.87
CA ASP A 633 11.50 1.62 41.35
C ASP A 633 12.33 2.74 40.66
N GLU A 634 12.03 3.05 39.41
CA GLU A 634 12.14 4.42 38.90
C GLU A 634 11.05 4.67 37.87
N ALA A 635 10.09 5.48 38.27
CA ALA A 635 9.00 6.00 37.45
C ALA A 635 9.49 7.06 36.45
N GLY A 636 8.99 6.96 35.22
CA GLY A 636 8.62 8.07 34.35
C GLY A 636 9.65 9.14 34.06
N GLN A 637 10.33 9.03 32.88
CA GLN A 637 10.83 10.24 32.21
C GLN A 637 10.65 10.12 30.70
N GLY A 638 10.20 11.25 30.11
CA GLY A 638 9.87 11.42 28.72
C GLY A 638 11.03 11.12 27.77
N VAL A 639 10.69 10.91 26.52
CA VAL A 639 11.64 10.81 25.41
C VAL A 639 12.38 12.15 25.32
N GLU A 640 13.52 12.24 26.00
CA GLU A 640 14.55 13.21 25.72
C GLU A 640 15.41 12.65 24.59
N GLU A 641 15.63 13.44 23.56
CA GLU A 641 16.65 13.22 22.53
C GLU A 641 17.98 12.91 23.24
N GLU A 642 18.51 11.69 23.08
CA GLU A 642 19.81 11.32 23.63
C GLU A 642 20.91 12.18 23.01
N GLU A 643 21.24 13.28 23.65
CA GLU A 643 22.57 13.88 23.57
C GLU A 643 23.60 12.83 24.01
N GLY A 644 24.56 12.57 23.11
CA GLY A 644 25.60 11.56 23.15
C GLY A 644 26.02 11.05 24.53
N VAL A 645 25.57 9.87 24.88
CA VAL A 645 26.03 9.14 26.07
C VAL A 645 27.52 8.87 25.91
N VAL A 646 28.34 9.52 26.74
CA VAL A 646 29.78 9.24 26.85
C VAL A 646 29.96 7.85 27.44
N VAL A 647 30.22 6.86 26.57
CA VAL A 647 30.47 5.47 27.00
C VAL A 647 31.90 5.36 27.51
N ALA A 648 32.07 4.97 28.77
CA ALA A 648 33.38 4.70 29.35
C ALA A 648 34.09 3.56 28.57
N LEU A 649 35.39 3.71 28.29
CA LEU A 649 36.21 2.73 27.59
C LEU A 649 36.39 1.46 28.46
N ASN A 650 35.81 0.36 28.02
CA ASN A 650 35.93 -0.96 28.64
C ASN A 650 37.19 -1.72 28.15
N LEU A 651 37.51 -2.84 28.83
CA LEU A 651 38.62 -3.70 28.48
C LEU A 651 38.58 -4.17 27.03
N ASP A 652 37.37 -4.39 26.47
CA ASP A 652 37.18 -4.80 25.09
C ASP A 652 37.69 -3.77 24.07
N HIS A 653 37.65 -2.48 24.41
CA HIS A 653 38.21 -1.42 23.57
C HIS A 653 39.75 -1.43 23.59
N MET A 654 40.34 -1.90 24.68
CA MET A 654 41.79 -1.89 24.92
C MET A 654 42.46 -3.22 24.56
N GLN A 655 41.72 -4.28 24.24
CA GLN A 655 42.26 -5.60 23.89
C GLN A 655 43.36 -5.53 22.84
N GLY A 656 43.18 -4.71 21.78
CA GLY A 656 44.16 -4.58 20.71
C GLY A 656 45.48 -3.99 21.22
N VAL A 657 45.44 -3.03 22.13
CA VAL A 657 46.65 -2.43 22.72
C VAL A 657 47.44 -3.46 23.55
N PHE A 658 46.72 -4.24 24.38
CA PHE A 658 47.31 -5.31 25.20
C PHE A 658 47.85 -6.46 24.32
N MET A 659 47.21 -6.76 23.18
CA MET A 659 47.74 -7.74 22.22
C MET A 659 49.07 -7.28 21.61
N VAL A 660 49.19 -5.99 21.24
CA VAL A 660 50.45 -5.43 20.71
C VAL A 660 51.54 -5.49 21.78
N ALA A 661 51.25 -5.13 23.03
CA ALA A 661 52.19 -5.25 24.14
C ALA A 661 52.63 -6.70 24.38
N GLY A 662 51.70 -7.64 24.35
CA GLY A 662 51.99 -9.06 24.50
C GLY A 662 52.90 -9.62 23.39
N ILE A 663 52.65 -9.23 22.13
CA ILE A 663 53.52 -9.61 20.99
C ILE A 663 54.92 -9.02 21.16
N GLY A 664 55.01 -7.75 21.66
CA GLY A 664 56.29 -7.11 21.95
C GLY A 664 57.11 -7.87 23.02
N TRP A 665 56.46 -8.24 24.13
CA TRP A 665 57.12 -9.03 25.19
C TRP A 665 57.53 -10.42 24.71
N PHE A 666 56.67 -11.10 23.97
CA PHE A 666 57.00 -12.42 23.42
C PHE A 666 58.19 -12.35 22.45
N SER A 667 58.22 -11.37 21.55
CA SER A 667 59.33 -11.19 20.62
C SER A 667 60.64 -10.85 21.37
N ALA A 668 60.60 -10.02 22.42
CA ALA A 668 61.75 -9.72 23.26
C ALA A 668 62.30 -10.97 23.94
N LEU A 669 61.44 -11.85 24.47
CA LEU A 669 61.86 -13.12 25.05
C LEU A 669 62.47 -14.08 24.02
N VAL A 670 61.94 -14.13 22.81
CA VAL A 670 62.50 -14.94 21.70
C VAL A 670 63.89 -14.43 21.31
N PHE A 671 64.06 -13.12 21.14
CA PHE A 671 65.37 -12.52 20.85
C PHE A 671 66.39 -12.79 21.97
N TYR A 672 65.96 -12.63 23.25
CA TYR A 672 66.81 -12.98 24.40
C TYR A 672 67.24 -14.45 24.38
N ALA A 673 66.33 -15.36 24.08
CA ALA A 673 66.67 -16.80 23.97
C ALA A 673 67.70 -17.07 22.83
N ILE A 674 67.51 -16.39 21.68
CA ILE A 674 68.44 -16.49 20.56
C ILE A 674 69.84 -15.93 20.94
N GLU A 675 69.90 -14.79 21.59
CA GLU A 675 71.14 -14.20 22.07
C GLU A 675 71.86 -15.12 23.05
N MET A 676 71.14 -15.72 23.99
CA MET A 676 71.70 -16.68 24.95
C MET A 676 72.24 -17.96 24.25
N CYS A 677 71.53 -18.46 23.24
CA CYS A 677 71.95 -19.55 22.43
C CYS A 677 73.25 -19.25 21.65
N LEU A 678 73.25 -18.08 20.99
CA LEU A 678 74.45 -17.61 20.24
C LEU A 678 75.63 -17.33 21.17
N PHE A 679 75.38 -16.79 22.38
CA PHE A 679 76.44 -16.59 23.39
C PHE A 679 77.05 -17.95 23.89
N LYS A 680 76.23 -18.99 24.11
CA LYS A 680 76.63 -20.30 24.46
C LYS A 680 77.49 -20.95 23.35
N LEU A 681 77.02 -20.87 22.09
CA LEU A 681 77.74 -21.40 20.93
C LEU A 681 79.10 -20.69 20.74
N ARG A 682 79.21 -19.41 20.90
CA ARG A 682 80.47 -18.65 20.87
C ARG A 682 81.44 -18.99 22.02
N LYS A 683 80.90 -19.48 23.17
CA LYS A 683 81.68 -19.89 24.31
C LYS A 683 82.23 -21.33 24.17
N GLU A 684 81.58 -22.19 23.39
CA GLU A 684 82.02 -23.54 23.04
C GLU A 684 83.07 -23.53 21.91
N ASP A 685 83.10 -22.51 21.05
CA ASP A 685 84.07 -22.29 19.97
C ASP A 685 85.35 -21.58 20.44
N ARG A 686 85.48 -21.19 21.74
CA ARG A 686 86.67 -20.65 22.39
C ARG A 686 87.28 -21.68 23.41
#